data_c02d776b0d7a18dcccbb2bc1b6bdbd5f
#
_entry.id   c02d776b0d7a18dcccbb2bc1b6bdbd5f
#
_cell.length_a   1.000
_cell.length_b   1.000
_cell.length_c   1.000
_cell.angle_alpha   90.00
_cell.angle_beta   90.00
_cell.angle_gamma   90.00
#
_symmetry.space_group_name_H-M   'P 1'
#
loop_
_entity.id
_entity.type
_entity.pdbx_description
1 polymer ?
#
loop_
_entity_poly.entity_id
_entity_poly.type
_entity_poly.pdbx_seq_one_letter_code
_entity_poly.pdbx_strand_id
1 'polypeptide(L)'
;MHLFEIIQTLLFFLASLVSLYGFGALITRYTFPQWSHYLGINTLIGLLLFLACSGYIELFHLGSHQTFQGIIALGIALAFYLKLTGVHTVNEAGFSWKKWPLKKGLALFAASFFVIAYCINMLFHDFNHGDDYGGYLLFPLRILAEGFSGGDAFNLRGIEHGLGGGDYINALILSVNNLKDLYLAEAGIGFVLLGLLCVDQVRISGQGFWISYCAFIAACITAIFAQYTNVTPILSGCAIGLGMLMIGGRLPPQFSPKLAVLLGLLCGALIVLKGNLLAPALMFLGVIFLARQIEQRQNWVIGEVVIALASVMIIMLPWMLASQVNHGTLFYPLLGKGFTYSGGFALVPTALFWMAAQEFFPLYSLALAYWLIFWTRSQDTQQNYFVSTLCLALVPCTLILALTPAGMYRYCYAILATPCLYLVVANLCILRNRVSKKFCGLSIRNTRYLVYATIFISSVLMIHQTKRVGGHLFHDSLYERYIGLNQNDLTDTDMLSNQFALTAQRYSAMQNTIPVGKIFLAQVEMPMLLDYSRNPIWVMDFPGSAGPRPLPYDGTAEDLAVYFREHHIRYIMYSYQAWLSRRESERYITIDLHPSYAWNQVMVQRELLINNQLLALSKLYPSIYDDGRDRVIDLYQAKSN
;
A
#
# COMPACT_ATOMS: atom_id res chain seq x y z
N MET A 1 -18.48 -8.01 -16.77
CA MET A 1 -18.98 -7.87 -15.39
C MET A 1 -20.38 -7.26 -15.41
N HIS A 2 -21.38 -7.94 -14.83
CA HIS A 2 -22.75 -7.45 -14.86
C HIS A 2 -22.91 -6.22 -13.93
N LEU A 3 -23.77 -5.27 -14.28
CA LEU A 3 -24.05 -4.07 -13.46
C LEU A 3 -24.36 -4.43 -11.98
N PHE A 4 -25.03 -5.55 -11.77
CA PHE A 4 -25.35 -6.05 -10.44
C PHE A 4 -24.09 -6.37 -9.62
N GLU A 5 -23.08 -7.01 -10.21
CA GLU A 5 -21.79 -7.30 -9.55
C GLU A 5 -21.04 -6.03 -9.18
N ILE A 6 -21.01 -5.02 -10.07
CA ILE A 6 -20.39 -3.72 -9.76
C ILE A 6 -21.07 -3.07 -8.55
N ILE A 7 -22.40 -3.05 -8.54
CA ILE A 7 -23.18 -2.47 -7.44
C ILE A 7 -22.88 -3.24 -6.13
N GLN A 8 -22.89 -4.56 -6.18
CA GLN A 8 -22.59 -5.41 -5.03
C GLN A 8 -21.17 -5.14 -4.49
N THR A 9 -20.18 -5.11 -5.36
CA THR A 9 -18.78 -4.80 -5.01
C THR A 9 -18.66 -3.44 -4.33
N LEU A 10 -19.29 -2.40 -4.90
CA LEU A 10 -19.27 -1.06 -4.31
C LEU A 10 -20.00 -0.99 -2.97
N LEU A 11 -21.10 -1.74 -2.78
CA LEU A 11 -21.80 -1.82 -1.50
C LEU A 11 -20.94 -2.48 -0.42
N PHE A 12 -20.27 -3.58 -0.72
CA PHE A 12 -19.37 -4.24 0.23
C PHE A 12 -18.14 -3.40 0.55
N PHE A 13 -17.59 -2.72 -0.45
CA PHE A 13 -16.55 -1.73 -0.24
C PHE A 13 -17.01 -0.61 0.73
N LEU A 14 -18.20 -0.05 0.50
CA LEU A 14 -18.78 0.96 1.39
C LEU A 14 -19.00 0.41 2.81
N ALA A 15 -19.43 -0.84 2.93
CA ALA A 15 -19.59 -1.51 4.21
C ALA A 15 -18.28 -1.58 5.00
N SER A 16 -17.17 -1.89 4.33
CA SER A 16 -15.83 -1.89 4.94
C SER A 16 -15.41 -0.49 5.42
N LEU A 17 -15.67 0.56 4.65
CA LEU A 17 -15.42 1.95 5.06
C LEU A 17 -16.27 2.36 6.27
N VAL A 18 -17.57 2.03 6.26
CA VAL A 18 -18.48 2.31 7.39
C VAL A 18 -18.05 1.55 8.63
N SER A 19 -17.54 0.33 8.47
CA SER A 19 -16.99 -0.45 9.58
C SER A 19 -15.78 0.24 10.23
N LEU A 20 -14.81 0.65 9.43
CA LEU A 20 -13.64 1.37 9.93
C LEU A 20 -14.06 2.68 10.63
N TYR A 21 -14.99 3.42 10.03
CA TYR A 21 -15.56 4.61 10.67
C TYR A 21 -16.21 4.28 12.01
N GLY A 22 -16.99 3.22 12.13
CA GLY A 22 -17.68 2.84 13.36
C GLY A 22 -16.73 2.57 14.53
N PHE A 23 -15.67 1.80 14.29
CA PHE A 23 -14.62 1.56 15.29
C PHE A 23 -13.92 2.85 15.71
N GLY A 24 -13.50 3.66 14.75
CA GLY A 24 -12.79 4.90 15.04
C GLY A 24 -13.67 5.94 15.74
N ALA A 25 -14.93 6.08 15.34
CA ALA A 25 -15.88 6.98 15.97
C ALA A 25 -16.16 6.60 17.43
N LEU A 26 -16.18 5.30 17.74
CA LEU A 26 -16.29 4.84 19.13
C LEU A 26 -15.08 5.29 19.96
N ILE A 27 -13.86 5.06 19.44
CA ILE A 27 -12.63 5.45 20.16
C ILE A 27 -12.55 6.97 20.31
N THR A 28 -12.74 7.73 19.24
CA THR A 28 -12.64 9.20 19.30
C THR A 28 -13.62 9.82 20.25
N ARG A 29 -14.82 9.26 20.37
CA ARG A 29 -15.83 9.71 21.33
C ARG A 29 -15.30 9.79 22.77
N TYR A 30 -14.52 8.78 23.18
CA TYR A 30 -14.03 8.69 24.56
C TYR A 30 -12.63 9.27 24.77
N THR A 31 -11.79 9.23 23.75
CA THR A 31 -10.39 9.67 23.86
C THR A 31 -10.16 11.10 23.34
N PHE A 32 -10.85 11.47 22.25
CA PHE A 32 -10.71 12.73 21.53
C PHE A 32 -12.08 13.29 21.12
N PRO A 33 -12.95 13.64 22.07
CA PRO A 33 -14.35 14.02 21.78
C PRO A 33 -14.46 15.22 20.82
N GLN A 34 -13.46 16.11 20.79
CA GLN A 34 -13.37 17.23 19.86
C GLN A 34 -13.22 16.79 18.39
N TRP A 35 -12.84 15.55 18.13
CA TRP A 35 -12.68 15.01 16.78
C TRP A 35 -13.78 14.02 16.38
N SER A 36 -14.68 13.68 17.28
CA SER A 36 -15.71 12.63 17.07
C SER A 36 -16.64 12.90 15.89
N HIS A 37 -16.74 14.13 15.41
CA HIS A 37 -17.59 14.53 14.28
C HIS A 37 -16.85 14.61 12.92
N TYR A 38 -15.56 14.27 12.88
CA TYR A 38 -14.75 14.28 11.65
C TYR A 38 -14.66 12.88 11.04
N LEU A 39 -15.18 12.74 9.81
CA LEU A 39 -15.29 11.43 9.16
C LEU A 39 -13.93 10.81 8.85
N GLY A 40 -13.01 11.57 8.30
CA GLY A 40 -11.68 11.11 7.91
C GLY A 40 -10.85 10.70 9.13
N ILE A 41 -10.87 11.51 10.21
CA ILE A 41 -10.14 11.18 11.45
C ILE A 41 -10.70 9.90 12.07
N ASN A 42 -12.02 9.76 12.14
CA ASN A 42 -12.64 8.55 12.69
C ASN A 42 -12.27 7.32 11.84
N THR A 43 -12.36 7.40 10.51
CA THR A 43 -11.99 6.28 9.63
C THR A 43 -10.51 5.95 9.75
N LEU A 44 -9.62 6.95 9.88
CA LEU A 44 -8.20 6.76 10.13
C LEU A 44 -7.92 6.00 11.44
N ILE A 45 -8.57 6.39 12.53
CA ILE A 45 -8.42 5.73 13.83
C ILE A 45 -8.99 4.30 13.77
N GLY A 46 -10.05 4.08 13.01
CA GLY A 46 -10.57 2.74 12.76
C GLY A 46 -9.60 1.86 11.96
N LEU A 47 -8.98 2.42 10.93
CA LEU A 47 -7.92 1.72 10.18
C LEU A 47 -6.71 1.41 11.08
N LEU A 48 -6.31 2.35 11.94
CA LEU A 48 -5.26 2.15 12.93
C LEU A 48 -5.58 0.98 13.87
N LEU A 49 -6.79 0.93 14.40
CA LEU A 49 -7.24 -0.17 15.26
C LEU A 49 -7.25 -1.49 14.49
N PHE A 50 -7.76 -1.49 13.25
CA PHE A 50 -7.76 -2.67 12.40
C PHE A 50 -6.33 -3.22 12.20
N LEU A 51 -5.37 -2.37 11.84
CA LEU A 51 -3.97 -2.78 11.66
C LEU A 51 -3.33 -3.28 12.97
N ALA A 52 -3.67 -2.68 14.11
CA ALA A 52 -3.23 -3.17 15.41
C ALA A 52 -3.79 -4.56 15.74
N CYS A 53 -5.09 -4.79 15.51
CA CYS A 53 -5.74 -6.07 15.72
C CYS A 53 -5.24 -7.14 14.74
N SER A 54 -4.95 -6.76 13.50
CA SER A 54 -4.46 -7.67 12.46
C SER A 54 -3.14 -8.35 12.86
N GLY A 55 -2.26 -7.66 13.59
CA GLY A 55 -1.05 -8.30 14.13
C GLY A 55 -1.33 -9.45 15.10
N TYR A 56 -2.38 -9.33 15.91
CA TYR A 56 -2.82 -10.44 16.77
C TYR A 56 -3.53 -11.54 15.97
N ILE A 57 -4.29 -11.17 14.94
CA ILE A 57 -4.93 -12.15 14.03
C ILE A 57 -3.85 -12.99 13.33
N GLU A 58 -2.77 -12.36 12.85
CA GLU A 58 -1.60 -13.04 12.28
C GLU A 58 -0.93 -13.96 13.31
N LEU A 59 -0.63 -13.44 14.51
CA LEU A 59 0.08 -14.17 15.57
C LEU A 59 -0.67 -15.42 16.03
N PHE A 60 -2.00 -15.38 16.09
CA PHE A 60 -2.83 -16.47 16.56
C PHE A 60 -3.48 -17.28 15.42
N HIS A 61 -3.13 -17.01 14.16
CA HIS A 61 -3.66 -17.68 12.96
C HIS A 61 -5.20 -17.63 12.89
N LEU A 62 -5.78 -16.46 13.17
CA LEU A 62 -7.24 -16.27 13.23
C LEU A 62 -7.83 -15.67 11.95
N GLY A 63 -7.03 -15.47 10.91
CA GLY A 63 -7.49 -14.95 9.63
C GLY A 63 -8.48 -15.93 8.99
N SER A 64 -9.66 -15.44 8.63
CA SER A 64 -10.67 -16.22 7.91
C SER A 64 -11.73 -15.29 7.33
N HIS A 65 -12.51 -15.78 6.36
CA HIS A 65 -13.67 -15.03 5.85
C HIS A 65 -14.59 -14.59 6.99
N GLN A 66 -14.90 -15.51 7.94
CA GLN A 66 -15.81 -15.25 9.07
C GLN A 66 -15.24 -14.17 10.00
N THR A 67 -13.95 -14.20 10.29
CA THR A 67 -13.30 -13.20 11.15
C THR A 67 -13.44 -11.80 10.56
N PHE A 68 -13.09 -11.63 9.27
CA PHE A 68 -13.16 -10.31 8.62
C PHE A 68 -14.60 -9.85 8.41
N GLN A 69 -15.52 -10.73 8.02
CA GLN A 69 -16.95 -10.43 7.91
C GLN A 69 -17.53 -10.03 9.29
N GLY A 70 -17.10 -10.70 10.36
CA GLY A 70 -17.46 -10.33 11.72
C GLY A 70 -16.97 -8.95 12.12
N ILE A 71 -15.73 -8.60 11.76
CA ILE A 71 -15.16 -7.25 11.94
C ILE A 71 -15.99 -6.21 11.18
N ILE A 72 -16.34 -6.48 9.91
CA ILE A 72 -17.16 -5.58 9.11
C ILE A 72 -18.53 -5.38 9.77
N ALA A 73 -19.21 -6.47 10.13
CA ALA A 73 -20.53 -6.42 10.74
C ALA A 73 -20.53 -5.67 12.09
N LEU A 74 -19.54 -5.94 12.95
CA LEU A 74 -19.39 -5.27 14.23
C LEU A 74 -19.16 -3.77 14.06
N GLY A 75 -18.28 -3.36 13.16
CA GLY A 75 -18.00 -1.95 12.91
C GLY A 75 -19.22 -1.19 12.37
N ILE A 76 -20.01 -1.82 11.49
CA ILE A 76 -21.28 -1.27 11.01
C ILE A 76 -22.27 -1.14 12.18
N ALA A 77 -22.41 -2.17 13.02
CA ALA A 77 -23.28 -2.12 14.20
C ALA A 77 -22.90 -0.98 15.16
N LEU A 78 -21.58 -0.76 15.37
CA LEU A 78 -21.08 0.36 16.16
C LEU A 78 -21.41 1.72 15.53
N ALA A 79 -21.29 1.87 14.23
CA ALA A 79 -21.66 3.09 13.53
C ALA A 79 -23.17 3.41 13.71
N PHE A 80 -24.03 2.41 13.57
CA PHE A 80 -25.47 2.55 13.82
C PHE A 80 -25.78 2.86 15.29
N TYR A 81 -25.16 2.16 16.22
CA TYR A 81 -25.32 2.40 17.66
C TYR A 81 -24.99 3.86 18.02
N LEU A 82 -23.87 4.37 17.53
CA LEU A 82 -23.46 5.75 17.76
C LEU A 82 -24.43 6.77 17.18
N LYS A 83 -25.02 6.46 16.02
CA LYS A 83 -26.06 7.31 15.39
C LYS A 83 -27.36 7.29 16.20
N LEU A 84 -27.79 6.14 16.69
CA LEU A 84 -29.04 6.00 17.47
C LEU A 84 -28.93 6.63 18.86
N THR A 85 -27.77 6.58 19.49
CA THR A 85 -27.56 7.17 20.83
C THR A 85 -27.45 8.69 20.83
N GLY A 86 -27.68 9.34 19.70
CA GLY A 86 -27.83 10.80 19.60
C GLY A 86 -26.56 11.61 19.90
N VAL A 87 -25.42 10.97 19.98
CA VAL A 87 -24.16 11.58 20.43
C VAL A 87 -23.54 12.52 19.41
N HIS A 88 -24.09 12.58 18.21
CA HIS A 88 -23.73 13.53 17.18
C HIS A 88 -24.40 14.92 17.31
N THR A 89 -25.07 15.20 18.43
CA THR A 89 -25.69 16.50 18.69
C THR A 89 -24.68 17.54 19.22
N VAL A 90 -23.53 17.68 18.60
CA VAL A 90 -22.91 19.00 18.52
C VAL A 90 -23.66 19.68 17.38
N ASN A 91 -24.46 20.71 17.72
CA ASN A 91 -25.18 21.59 16.81
C ASN A 91 -24.77 21.44 15.35
N GLU A 92 -25.30 20.42 14.65
CA GLU A 92 -25.44 20.50 13.21
C GLU A 92 -26.34 21.72 13.01
N ALA A 93 -25.72 22.84 12.75
CA ALA A 93 -26.43 24.00 12.21
C ALA A 93 -27.20 23.42 11.03
N GLY A 94 -28.47 23.15 11.27
CA GLY A 94 -29.41 22.29 10.57
C GLY A 94 -28.98 21.98 9.15
N PHE A 95 -28.55 20.74 8.88
CA PHE A 95 -28.38 20.21 7.55
C PHE A 95 -29.79 20.11 6.91
N SER A 96 -30.28 21.24 6.45
CA SER A 96 -31.57 21.34 5.81
C SER A 96 -31.36 21.19 4.29
N TRP A 97 -31.69 20.03 3.75
CA TRP A 97 -31.73 19.77 2.32
C TRP A 97 -32.50 20.87 1.54
N LYS A 98 -33.50 21.49 2.17
CA LYS A 98 -34.37 22.51 1.56
C LYS A 98 -33.66 23.82 1.20
N LYS A 99 -32.42 24.06 1.69
CA LYS A 99 -31.67 25.32 1.48
C LYS A 99 -30.31 25.14 0.80
N TRP A 100 -30.04 23.99 0.21
CA TRP A 100 -28.74 23.78 -0.45
C TRP A 100 -28.73 24.51 -1.80
N PRO A 101 -27.80 25.47 -2.01
CA PRO A 101 -27.66 26.10 -3.31
C PRO A 101 -27.30 25.04 -4.36
N LEU A 102 -27.94 25.11 -5.52
CA LEU A 102 -27.74 24.19 -6.64
C LEU A 102 -26.24 23.94 -6.93
N LYS A 103 -25.43 25.01 -6.87
CA LYS A 103 -23.96 24.92 -7.09
C LYS A 103 -23.25 23.97 -6.13
N LYS A 104 -23.64 23.90 -4.86
CA LYS A 104 -23.06 22.94 -3.89
C LYS A 104 -23.51 21.52 -4.16
N GLY A 105 -24.79 21.36 -4.56
CA GLY A 105 -25.31 20.05 -4.97
C GLY A 105 -24.56 19.49 -6.19
N LEU A 106 -24.34 20.33 -7.22
CA LEU A 106 -23.57 19.95 -8.40
C LEU A 106 -22.11 19.61 -8.08
N ALA A 107 -21.46 20.37 -7.20
CA ALA A 107 -20.09 20.09 -6.77
C ALA A 107 -19.99 18.75 -6.02
N LEU A 108 -20.94 18.46 -5.13
CA LEU A 108 -20.98 17.17 -4.42
C LEU A 108 -21.26 16.02 -5.37
N PHE A 109 -22.21 16.20 -6.32
CA PHE A 109 -22.48 15.22 -7.36
C PHE A 109 -21.23 14.94 -8.20
N ALA A 110 -20.51 15.98 -8.66
CA ALA A 110 -19.27 15.82 -9.40
C ALA A 110 -18.18 15.08 -8.58
N ALA A 111 -18.03 15.40 -7.28
CA ALA A 111 -17.09 14.69 -6.41
C ALA A 111 -17.48 13.21 -6.24
N SER A 112 -18.75 12.93 -5.98
CA SER A 112 -19.24 11.54 -5.84
C SER A 112 -19.10 10.76 -7.14
N PHE A 113 -19.43 11.39 -8.28
CA PHE A 113 -19.26 10.80 -9.60
C PHE A 113 -17.77 10.45 -9.86
N PHE A 114 -16.85 11.37 -9.52
CA PHE A 114 -15.43 11.12 -9.67
C PHE A 114 -14.97 9.94 -8.81
N VAL A 115 -15.38 9.85 -7.54
CA VAL A 115 -15.04 8.72 -6.66
C VAL A 115 -15.53 7.40 -7.24
N ILE A 116 -16.80 7.36 -7.66
CA ILE A 116 -17.40 6.15 -8.24
C ILE A 116 -16.68 5.77 -9.54
N ALA A 117 -16.46 6.72 -10.44
CA ALA A 117 -15.77 6.47 -11.70
C ALA A 117 -14.33 5.99 -11.48
N TYR A 118 -13.62 6.57 -10.50
CA TYR A 118 -12.28 6.15 -10.13
C TYR A 118 -12.26 4.73 -9.56
N CYS A 119 -13.16 4.40 -8.64
CA CYS A 119 -13.30 3.03 -8.09
C CYS A 119 -13.63 2.01 -9.18
N ILE A 120 -14.57 2.36 -10.07
CA ILE A 120 -14.93 1.48 -11.20
C ILE A 120 -13.72 1.27 -12.13
N ASN A 121 -12.97 2.33 -12.46
CA ASN A 121 -11.77 2.20 -13.28
C ASN A 121 -10.76 1.23 -12.65
N MET A 122 -10.62 1.24 -11.32
CA MET A 122 -9.72 0.33 -10.61
C MET A 122 -10.19 -1.13 -10.61
N LEU A 123 -11.49 -1.40 -10.79
CA LEU A 123 -12.01 -2.77 -10.94
C LEU A 123 -11.59 -3.44 -12.26
N PHE A 124 -11.16 -2.64 -13.25
CA PHE A 124 -10.70 -3.11 -14.55
C PHE A 124 -9.18 -2.98 -14.72
N HIS A 125 -8.45 -2.67 -13.64
CA HIS A 125 -7.01 -2.57 -13.69
C HIS A 125 -6.39 -3.97 -13.69
N ASP A 126 -5.44 -4.21 -14.60
CA ASP A 126 -4.77 -5.49 -14.73
C ASP A 126 -3.76 -5.70 -13.59
N PHE A 127 -3.65 -6.93 -13.13
CA PHE A 127 -2.67 -7.30 -12.13
C PHE A 127 -1.28 -7.48 -12.75
N ASN A 128 -0.26 -7.09 -12.01
CA ASN A 128 1.13 -7.34 -12.38
C ASN A 128 1.45 -8.82 -12.21
N HIS A 129 1.81 -9.48 -13.31
CA HIS A 129 2.13 -10.91 -13.31
C HIS A 129 3.31 -11.27 -12.39
N GLY A 130 4.24 -10.35 -12.16
CA GLY A 130 5.36 -10.56 -11.25
C GLY A 130 4.94 -10.36 -9.79
N ASP A 131 4.66 -9.11 -9.44
CA ASP A 131 4.46 -8.69 -8.04
C ASP A 131 3.12 -9.14 -7.47
N ASP A 132 2.02 -9.03 -8.26
CA ASP A 132 0.69 -9.33 -7.72
C ASP A 132 0.48 -10.84 -7.60
N TYR A 133 0.82 -11.64 -8.63
CA TYR A 133 0.55 -13.08 -8.62
C TYR A 133 1.38 -13.84 -7.59
N GLY A 134 2.64 -13.43 -7.36
CA GLY A 134 3.54 -14.06 -6.40
C GLY A 134 3.44 -13.50 -4.97
N GLY A 135 2.79 -12.37 -4.78
CA GLY A 135 2.74 -11.67 -3.49
C GLY A 135 1.38 -11.09 -3.14
N TYR A 136 1.01 -9.92 -3.69
CA TYR A 136 -0.16 -9.15 -3.22
C TYR A 136 -1.51 -9.87 -3.35
N LEU A 137 -1.68 -10.82 -4.27
CA LEU A 137 -2.85 -11.69 -4.35
C LEU A 137 -2.68 -12.94 -3.49
N LEU A 138 -1.46 -13.44 -3.37
CA LEU A 138 -1.14 -14.68 -2.68
C LEU A 138 -1.38 -14.56 -1.16
N PHE A 139 -0.76 -13.57 -0.51
CA PHE A 139 -0.81 -13.45 0.95
C PHE A 139 -2.23 -13.24 1.49
N PRO A 140 -3.08 -12.37 0.91
CA PRO A 140 -4.46 -12.23 1.37
C PRO A 140 -5.28 -13.52 1.26
N LEU A 141 -5.09 -14.31 0.19
CA LEU A 141 -5.77 -15.60 0.03
C LEU A 141 -5.32 -16.61 1.08
N ARG A 142 -4.01 -16.66 1.38
CA ARG A 142 -3.48 -17.52 2.45
C ARG A 142 -4.01 -17.10 3.83
N ILE A 143 -4.06 -15.82 4.12
CA ILE A 143 -4.66 -15.30 5.36
C ILE A 143 -6.11 -15.81 5.51
N LEU A 144 -6.89 -15.80 4.43
CA LEU A 144 -8.27 -16.28 4.45
C LEU A 144 -8.41 -17.81 4.54
N ALA A 145 -7.44 -18.55 4.01
CA ALA A 145 -7.47 -20.02 3.95
C ALA A 145 -6.76 -20.69 5.13
N GLU A 146 -5.57 -20.19 5.53
CA GLU A 146 -4.71 -20.80 6.53
C GLU A 146 -4.76 -20.06 7.88
N GLY A 147 -5.33 -18.86 7.92
CA GLY A 147 -5.42 -18.04 9.14
C GLY A 147 -4.27 -17.02 9.27
N PHE A 148 -3.24 -17.10 8.44
CA PHE A 148 -2.05 -16.26 8.48
C PHE A 148 -1.40 -16.17 7.09
N SER A 149 -0.39 -15.32 6.93
CA SER A 149 0.24 -15.07 5.63
C SER A 149 1.11 -16.22 5.08
N GLY A 150 1.34 -17.26 5.89
CA GLY A 150 2.13 -18.44 5.55
C GLY A 150 3.50 -18.48 6.22
N GLY A 151 4.09 -19.69 6.29
CA GLY A 151 5.38 -19.92 6.93
C GLY A 151 6.50 -20.36 5.96
N ASP A 152 6.34 -20.13 4.66
CA ASP A 152 7.29 -20.58 3.64
C ASP A 152 8.57 -19.73 3.64
N ALA A 153 9.69 -20.43 3.71
CA ALA A 153 11.01 -19.82 3.80
C ALA A 153 11.62 -19.43 2.44
N PHE A 154 10.99 -19.80 1.33
CA PHE A 154 11.53 -19.64 -0.04
C PHE A 154 10.92 -18.49 -0.82
N ASN A 155 10.01 -17.73 -0.22
CA ASN A 155 9.31 -16.64 -0.88
C ASN A 155 10.05 -15.30 -0.66
N LEU A 156 10.68 -14.78 -1.70
CA LEU A 156 11.31 -13.45 -1.66
C LEU A 156 10.28 -12.33 -1.48
N ARG A 157 9.06 -12.53 -1.97
CA ARG A 157 7.98 -11.54 -1.84
C ARG A 157 7.62 -11.21 -0.41
N GLY A 158 8.13 -11.95 0.57
CA GLY A 158 8.12 -11.57 1.96
C GLY A 158 8.70 -10.17 2.23
N ILE A 159 9.64 -9.66 1.39
CA ILE A 159 10.08 -8.26 1.45
C ILE A 159 8.95 -7.29 1.09
N GLU A 160 8.13 -7.65 0.10
CA GLU A 160 6.99 -6.86 -0.34
C GLU A 160 5.85 -6.90 0.67
N HIS A 161 5.61 -8.06 1.26
CA HIS A 161 4.69 -8.26 2.38
C HIS A 161 5.13 -7.42 3.61
N GLY A 162 6.41 -7.37 3.91
CA GLY A 162 6.95 -6.69 5.09
C GLY A 162 6.42 -7.31 6.36
N LEU A 163 5.71 -6.54 7.20
CA LEU A 163 5.01 -7.05 8.38
C LEU A 163 3.56 -7.50 8.08
N GLY A 164 3.03 -7.23 6.89
CA GLY A 164 1.75 -7.79 6.41
C GLY A 164 0.53 -6.89 6.49
N GLY A 165 0.63 -5.69 7.06
CA GLY A 165 -0.54 -4.82 7.25
C GLY A 165 -1.31 -4.49 5.97
N GLY A 166 -0.62 -4.32 4.84
CA GLY A 166 -1.24 -4.11 3.53
C GLY A 166 -2.06 -5.30 3.08
N ASP A 167 -1.53 -6.52 3.26
CA ASP A 167 -2.22 -7.74 2.85
C ASP A 167 -3.43 -8.05 3.71
N TYR A 168 -3.45 -7.60 4.98
CA TYR A 168 -4.62 -7.67 5.83
C TYR A 168 -5.75 -6.72 5.38
N ILE A 169 -5.43 -5.53 4.87
CA ILE A 169 -6.44 -4.65 4.22
C ILE A 169 -6.98 -5.35 2.97
N ASN A 170 -6.11 -5.99 2.19
CA ASN A 170 -6.50 -6.79 1.03
C ASN A 170 -7.39 -7.98 1.43
N ALA A 171 -7.07 -8.70 2.51
CA ALA A 171 -7.87 -9.79 3.03
C ALA A 171 -9.25 -9.32 3.54
N LEU A 172 -9.33 -8.13 4.14
CA LEU A 172 -10.60 -7.52 4.53
C LEU A 172 -11.52 -7.33 3.32
N ILE A 173 -11.00 -6.82 2.21
CA ILE A 173 -11.76 -6.66 0.96
C ILE A 173 -12.13 -8.02 0.37
N LEU A 174 -11.20 -8.96 0.27
CA LEU A 174 -11.45 -10.29 -0.29
C LEU A 174 -12.41 -11.12 0.55
N SER A 175 -12.59 -10.82 1.82
CA SER A 175 -13.55 -11.54 2.66
C SER A 175 -15.00 -11.39 2.20
N VAL A 176 -15.30 -10.33 1.43
CA VAL A 176 -16.66 -9.97 0.97
C VAL A 176 -16.72 -9.68 -0.54
N ASN A 177 -15.58 -9.58 -1.23
CA ASN A 177 -15.46 -9.28 -2.65
C ASN A 177 -14.62 -10.34 -3.39
N ASN A 178 -14.57 -10.25 -4.70
CA ASN A 178 -13.80 -11.15 -5.54
C ASN A 178 -12.32 -10.70 -5.65
N LEU A 179 -11.46 -11.61 -6.14
CA LEU A 179 -10.03 -11.34 -6.37
C LEU A 179 -9.79 -10.11 -7.25
N LYS A 180 -10.56 -9.95 -8.33
CA LYS A 180 -10.48 -8.80 -9.26
C LYS A 180 -10.79 -7.45 -8.60
N ASP A 181 -11.44 -7.44 -7.45
CA ASP A 181 -11.85 -6.24 -6.74
C ASP A 181 -10.76 -5.72 -5.79
N LEU A 182 -9.60 -6.38 -5.74
CA LEU A 182 -8.56 -6.13 -4.75
C LEU A 182 -7.98 -4.71 -4.79
N TYR A 183 -7.93 -4.10 -5.96
CA TYR A 183 -7.52 -2.69 -6.08
C TYR A 183 -8.38 -1.72 -5.26
N LEU A 184 -9.60 -2.10 -4.85
CA LEU A 184 -10.44 -1.30 -3.95
C LEU A 184 -9.87 -1.20 -2.53
N ALA A 185 -9.01 -2.12 -2.10
CA ALA A 185 -8.31 -2.00 -0.83
C ALA A 185 -7.50 -0.70 -0.78
N GLU A 186 -6.76 -0.43 -1.83
CA GLU A 186 -5.85 0.70 -1.90
C GLU A 186 -6.47 1.92 -2.59
N ALA A 187 -6.92 1.75 -3.82
CA ALA A 187 -7.50 2.84 -4.60
C ALA A 187 -8.88 3.28 -4.09
N GLY A 188 -9.59 2.41 -3.41
CA GLY A 188 -10.84 2.72 -2.73
C GLY A 188 -10.62 3.24 -1.32
N ILE A 189 -10.28 2.36 -0.36
CA ILE A 189 -10.16 2.75 1.06
C ILE A 189 -9.12 3.85 1.23
N GLY A 190 -7.90 3.65 0.73
CA GLY A 190 -6.82 4.62 0.84
C GLY A 190 -7.18 5.97 0.24
N PHE A 191 -7.74 5.98 -0.98
CA PHE A 191 -8.15 7.20 -1.67
C PHE A 191 -9.29 7.95 -0.95
N VAL A 192 -10.37 7.23 -0.59
CA VAL A 192 -11.51 7.87 0.09
C VAL A 192 -11.09 8.44 1.44
N LEU A 193 -10.27 7.69 2.20
CA LEU A 193 -9.72 8.16 3.47
C LEU A 193 -8.86 9.41 3.29
N LEU A 194 -7.99 9.43 2.27
CA LEU A 194 -7.16 10.59 1.96
C LEU A 194 -8.02 11.83 1.66
N GLY A 195 -9.05 11.66 0.84
CA GLY A 195 -10.01 12.73 0.51
C GLY A 195 -10.77 13.25 1.74
N LEU A 196 -11.25 12.34 2.60
CA LEU A 196 -11.94 12.71 3.84
C LEU A 196 -11.01 13.47 4.80
N LEU A 197 -9.75 13.06 4.94
CA LEU A 197 -8.77 13.77 5.78
C LEU A 197 -8.47 15.16 5.25
N CYS A 198 -8.34 15.35 3.93
CA CYS A 198 -8.19 16.68 3.33
C CYS A 198 -9.39 17.60 3.66
N VAL A 199 -10.60 17.06 3.57
CA VAL A 199 -11.82 17.80 3.95
C VAL A 199 -11.83 18.11 5.44
N ASP A 200 -11.48 17.16 6.30
CA ASP A 200 -11.45 17.36 7.75
C ASP A 200 -10.40 18.41 8.16
N GLN A 201 -9.21 18.41 7.53
CA GLN A 201 -8.19 19.44 7.77
C GLN A 201 -8.74 20.85 7.54
N VAL A 202 -9.49 21.03 6.46
CA VAL A 202 -10.12 22.31 6.11
C VAL A 202 -11.24 22.69 7.12
N ARG A 203 -12.08 21.72 7.49
CA ARG A 203 -13.19 21.92 8.45
C ARG A 203 -12.68 22.27 9.84
N ILE A 204 -11.66 21.59 10.32
CA ILE A 204 -11.02 21.88 11.62
C ILE A 204 -10.45 23.32 11.62
N SER A 205 -10.00 23.82 10.47
CA SER A 205 -9.51 25.19 10.30
C SER A 205 -10.64 26.23 10.16
N GLY A 206 -11.90 25.83 10.37
CA GLY A 206 -13.07 26.70 10.30
C GLY A 206 -13.42 27.21 8.90
N GLN A 207 -12.93 26.55 7.86
CA GLN A 207 -13.16 26.95 6.48
C GLN A 207 -14.44 26.35 5.90
N GLY A 208 -14.99 27.02 4.88
CA GLY A 208 -16.27 26.64 4.29
C GLY A 208 -16.17 25.58 3.19
N PHE A 209 -17.34 25.22 2.69
CA PHE A 209 -17.57 24.18 1.69
C PHE A 209 -16.62 24.24 0.46
N TRP A 210 -16.44 25.41 -0.14
CA TRP A 210 -15.64 25.52 -1.37
C TRP A 210 -14.15 25.22 -1.17
N ILE A 211 -13.60 25.57 0.00
CA ILE A 211 -12.21 25.23 0.32
C ILE A 211 -12.10 23.73 0.60
N SER A 212 -13.09 23.13 1.27
CA SER A 212 -13.16 21.67 1.45
C SER A 212 -13.23 20.95 0.10
N TYR A 213 -14.00 21.49 -0.84
CA TYR A 213 -14.06 20.94 -2.19
C TYR A 213 -12.73 21.03 -2.94
N CYS A 214 -12.03 22.17 -2.87
CA CYS A 214 -10.68 22.31 -3.44
C CYS A 214 -9.67 21.34 -2.78
N ALA A 215 -9.74 21.14 -1.48
CA ALA A 215 -8.89 20.19 -0.78
C ALA A 215 -9.18 18.73 -1.22
N PHE A 216 -10.44 18.38 -1.42
CA PHE A 216 -10.83 17.10 -1.99
C PHE A 216 -10.30 16.92 -3.42
N ILE A 217 -10.38 17.95 -4.28
CA ILE A 217 -9.78 17.92 -5.62
C ILE A 217 -8.27 17.71 -5.56
N ALA A 218 -7.57 18.32 -4.59
CA ALA A 218 -6.13 18.07 -4.41
C ALA A 218 -5.85 16.60 -4.07
N ALA A 219 -6.69 15.95 -3.24
CA ALA A 219 -6.59 14.52 -2.99
C ALA A 219 -6.87 13.68 -4.24
N CYS A 220 -7.87 14.07 -5.06
CA CYS A 220 -8.15 13.42 -6.35
C CYS A 220 -6.93 13.49 -7.29
N ILE A 221 -6.31 14.65 -7.40
CA ILE A 221 -5.09 14.86 -8.20
C ILE A 221 -3.97 13.94 -7.67
N THR A 222 -3.76 13.89 -6.36
CA THR A 222 -2.77 13.00 -5.75
C THR A 222 -3.05 11.53 -6.09
N ALA A 223 -4.30 11.09 -6.08
CA ALA A 223 -4.67 9.72 -6.43
C ALA A 223 -4.43 9.38 -7.90
N ILE A 224 -4.75 10.30 -8.82
CA ILE A 224 -4.53 10.12 -10.27
C ILE A 224 -3.04 9.97 -10.60
N PHE A 225 -2.17 10.68 -9.88
CA PHE A 225 -0.72 10.59 -10.10
C PHE A 225 -0.06 9.41 -9.38
N ALA A 226 -0.75 8.72 -8.50
CA ALA A 226 -0.27 7.49 -7.91
C ALA A 226 -0.15 6.42 -9.02
N GLN A 227 1.08 6.00 -9.32
CA GLN A 227 1.33 4.96 -10.32
C GLN A 227 1.01 3.58 -9.72
N TYR A 228 -0.12 3.02 -10.09
CA TYR A 228 -0.48 1.66 -9.73
C TYR A 228 0.12 0.69 -10.73
N THR A 229 1.23 0.09 -10.36
CA THR A 229 1.84 -1.03 -11.11
C THR A 229 1.56 -2.38 -10.44
N ASN A 230 0.98 -2.36 -9.25
CA ASN A 230 0.59 -3.50 -8.43
C ASN A 230 -0.31 -3.04 -7.28
N VAL A 231 -0.88 -3.98 -6.51
CA VAL A 231 -1.76 -3.72 -5.36
C VAL A 231 -0.95 -3.33 -4.12
N THR A 232 -0.12 -2.31 -4.22
CA THR A 232 0.72 -1.84 -3.09
C THR A 232 0.03 -0.71 -2.31
N PRO A 233 0.17 -0.62 -0.97
CA PRO A 233 -0.51 0.38 -0.13
C PRO A 233 0.13 1.77 -0.24
N ILE A 234 -0.12 2.48 -1.36
CA ILE A 234 0.39 3.83 -1.64
C ILE A 234 -0.50 4.90 -0.99
N LEU A 235 -1.80 4.89 -1.31
CA LEU A 235 -2.73 5.92 -0.83
C LEU A 235 -3.11 5.70 0.63
N SER A 236 -3.18 4.46 1.10
CA SER A 236 -3.31 4.17 2.53
C SER A 236 -2.11 4.71 3.31
N GLY A 237 -0.90 4.56 2.77
CA GLY A 237 0.30 5.18 3.31
C GLY A 237 0.23 6.70 3.33
N CYS A 238 -0.22 7.33 2.22
CA CYS A 238 -0.47 8.77 2.15
C CYS A 238 -1.48 9.23 3.21
N ALA A 239 -2.57 8.49 3.39
CA ALA A 239 -3.62 8.84 4.34
C ALA A 239 -3.13 8.78 5.79
N ILE A 240 -2.41 7.70 6.17
CA ILE A 240 -1.83 7.59 7.52
C ILE A 240 -0.79 8.70 7.75
N GLY A 241 0.11 8.93 6.79
CA GLY A 241 1.10 10.00 6.85
C GLY A 241 0.46 11.40 6.97
N LEU A 242 -0.60 11.67 6.17
CA LEU A 242 -1.36 12.92 6.28
C LEU A 242 -1.99 13.08 7.67
N GLY A 243 -2.55 12.00 8.23
CA GLY A 243 -3.06 11.99 9.59
C GLY A 243 -1.99 12.33 10.63
N MET A 244 -0.78 11.76 10.51
CA MET A 244 0.36 12.12 11.38
C MET A 244 0.67 13.62 11.31
N LEU A 245 0.75 14.20 10.10
CA LEU A 245 1.05 15.61 9.89
C LEU A 245 -0.07 16.51 10.45
N MET A 246 -1.33 16.12 10.22
CA MET A 246 -2.50 16.85 10.75
C MET A 246 -2.50 16.91 12.28
N ILE A 247 -2.19 15.80 12.94
CA ILE A 247 -2.13 15.69 14.40
C ILE A 247 -0.89 16.38 14.94
N GLY A 248 0.27 16.16 14.32
CA GLY A 248 1.53 16.81 14.68
C GLY A 248 1.46 18.33 14.63
N GLY A 249 0.80 18.89 13.61
CA GLY A 249 0.58 20.34 13.49
C GLY A 249 -0.42 20.94 14.50
N ARG A 250 -1.03 20.11 15.37
CA ARG A 250 -2.01 20.53 16.39
C ARG A 250 -1.61 20.14 17.81
N LEU A 251 -0.37 19.76 18.02
CA LEU A 251 0.13 19.48 19.34
C LEU A 251 0.03 20.75 20.20
N PRO A 252 -0.63 20.73 21.37
CA PRO A 252 -0.73 21.91 22.23
C PRO A 252 0.65 22.26 22.79
N PRO A 253 0.89 23.53 23.23
CA PRO A 253 2.19 23.95 23.75
C PRO A 253 2.58 23.31 25.08
N GLN A 254 1.73 22.49 25.66
CA GLN A 254 1.91 21.76 26.91
C GLN A 254 2.08 20.25 26.66
N PHE A 255 2.60 19.54 27.66
CA PHE A 255 2.74 18.08 27.61
C PHE A 255 1.44 17.37 27.23
N SER A 256 1.48 16.56 26.18
CA SER A 256 0.29 15.92 25.60
C SER A 256 0.52 14.42 25.33
N PRO A 257 0.54 13.57 26.35
CA PRO A 257 0.84 12.15 26.20
C PRO A 257 -0.17 11.42 25.32
N LYS A 258 -1.45 11.79 25.34
CA LYS A 258 -2.49 11.18 24.49
C LYS A 258 -2.22 11.37 23.00
N LEU A 259 -1.76 12.56 22.61
CA LEU A 259 -1.42 12.84 21.20
C LEU A 259 -0.08 12.21 20.82
N ALA A 260 0.88 12.12 21.75
CA ALA A 260 2.12 11.39 21.54
C ALA A 260 1.86 9.90 21.31
N VAL A 261 0.97 9.28 22.10
CA VAL A 261 0.50 7.90 21.88
C VAL A 261 -0.10 7.77 20.48
N LEU A 262 -1.02 8.65 20.09
CA LEU A 262 -1.68 8.56 18.79
C LEU A 262 -0.69 8.71 17.62
N LEU A 263 0.26 9.63 17.72
CA LEU A 263 1.33 9.79 16.73
C LEU A 263 2.21 8.53 16.61
N GLY A 264 2.57 7.95 17.75
CA GLY A 264 3.34 6.69 17.77
C GLY A 264 2.56 5.54 17.16
N LEU A 265 1.27 5.39 17.49
CA LEU A 265 0.41 4.36 16.90
C LEU A 265 0.27 4.55 15.37
N LEU A 266 0.08 5.78 14.88
CA LEU A 266 0.03 6.06 13.43
C LEU A 266 1.37 5.76 12.74
N CYS A 267 2.49 6.10 13.39
CA CYS A 267 3.81 5.75 12.89
C CYS A 267 3.98 4.22 12.80
N GLY A 268 3.60 3.48 13.86
CA GLY A 268 3.59 2.02 13.85
C GLY A 268 2.70 1.43 12.76
N ALA A 269 1.50 1.98 12.56
CA ALA A 269 0.58 1.58 11.51
C ALA A 269 1.18 1.79 10.10
N LEU A 270 1.89 2.90 9.88
CA LEU A 270 2.57 3.16 8.62
C LEU A 270 3.71 2.14 8.37
N ILE A 271 4.45 1.77 9.42
CA ILE A 271 5.53 0.78 9.33
C ILE A 271 4.98 -0.61 9.00
N VAL A 272 3.93 -1.05 9.69
CA VAL A 272 3.36 -2.39 9.48
C VAL A 272 2.65 -2.52 8.14
N LEU A 273 2.20 -1.39 7.57
CA LEU A 273 1.55 -1.37 6.28
C LEU A 273 2.47 -1.87 5.16
N LYS A 274 3.74 -1.46 5.19
CA LYS A 274 4.78 -1.95 4.27
C LYS A 274 6.18 -1.67 4.82
N GLY A 275 7.10 -2.63 4.70
CA GLY A 275 8.45 -2.53 5.28
C GLY A 275 9.27 -1.33 4.82
N ASN A 276 9.14 -0.90 3.56
CA ASN A 276 9.83 0.27 3.02
C ASN A 276 9.31 1.62 3.59
N LEU A 277 8.16 1.62 4.26
CA LEU A 277 7.62 2.80 4.94
C LEU A 277 8.22 3.02 6.34
N LEU A 278 9.09 2.11 6.84
CA LEU A 278 9.77 2.24 8.13
C LEU A 278 10.55 3.56 8.25
N ALA A 279 11.48 3.79 7.30
CA ALA A 279 12.33 4.98 7.36
C ALA A 279 11.52 6.29 7.28
N PRO A 280 10.61 6.46 6.30
CA PRO A 280 9.75 7.64 6.23
C PRO A 280 8.84 7.85 7.44
N ALA A 281 8.28 6.79 8.01
CA ALA A 281 7.43 6.90 9.19
C ALA A 281 8.20 7.45 10.41
N LEU A 282 9.38 6.90 10.66
CA LEU A 282 10.27 7.39 11.71
C LEU A 282 10.76 8.81 11.45
N MET A 283 10.99 9.16 10.19
CA MET A 283 11.37 10.53 9.81
C MET A 283 10.23 11.53 10.05
N PHE A 284 8.97 11.21 9.66
CA PHE A 284 7.83 12.07 9.98
C PHE A 284 7.69 12.26 11.48
N LEU A 285 7.79 11.18 12.24
CA LEU A 285 7.73 11.27 13.71
C LEU A 285 8.85 12.14 14.26
N GLY A 286 10.09 11.90 13.82
CA GLY A 286 11.28 12.65 14.21
C GLY A 286 11.17 14.14 13.89
N VAL A 287 10.71 14.49 12.69
CA VAL A 287 10.49 15.87 12.25
C VAL A 287 9.44 16.59 13.12
N ILE A 288 8.33 15.91 13.41
CA ILE A 288 7.26 16.48 14.26
C ILE A 288 7.82 16.82 15.65
N PHE A 289 8.53 15.89 16.29
CA PHE A 289 9.07 16.13 17.63
C PHE A 289 10.29 17.04 17.65
N LEU A 290 11.12 17.03 16.61
CA LEU A 290 12.23 17.98 16.48
C LEU A 290 11.71 19.41 16.34
N ALA A 291 10.71 19.65 15.49
CA ALA A 291 10.06 20.94 15.35
C ALA A 291 9.49 21.41 16.70
N ARG A 292 8.81 20.47 17.41
CA ARG A 292 8.25 20.74 18.74
C ARG A 292 9.33 21.04 19.78
N GLN A 293 10.47 20.34 19.77
CA GLN A 293 11.58 20.61 20.67
C GLN A 293 12.21 21.99 20.43
N ILE A 294 12.42 22.35 19.17
CA ILE A 294 12.95 23.66 18.79
C ILE A 294 12.02 24.78 19.25
N GLU A 295 10.73 24.57 19.14
CA GLU A 295 9.71 25.55 19.50
C GLU A 295 9.51 25.71 21.03
N GLN A 296 9.34 24.58 21.72
CA GLN A 296 9.01 24.57 23.13
C GLN A 296 10.24 24.65 24.04
N ARG A 297 11.38 24.13 23.59
CA ARG A 297 12.67 24.06 24.31
C ARG A 297 12.52 23.46 25.73
N GLN A 298 11.63 22.46 25.87
CA GLN A 298 11.27 21.85 27.14
C GLN A 298 11.66 20.37 27.19
N ASN A 299 12.17 19.91 28.35
CA ASN A 299 12.60 18.51 28.51
C ASN A 299 11.44 17.51 28.44
N TRP A 300 10.21 17.92 28.71
CA TRP A 300 9.06 17.02 28.62
C TRP A 300 8.75 16.58 27.18
N VAL A 301 9.26 17.25 26.15
CA VAL A 301 9.17 16.78 24.75
C VAL A 301 9.87 15.44 24.58
N ILE A 302 10.99 15.23 25.30
CA ILE A 302 11.69 13.91 25.30
C ILE A 302 10.75 12.83 25.85
N GLY A 303 9.99 13.14 26.90
CA GLY A 303 8.97 12.23 27.44
C GLY A 303 7.89 11.86 26.41
N GLU A 304 7.44 12.83 25.60
CA GLU A 304 6.50 12.55 24.50
C GLU A 304 7.13 11.67 23.41
N VAL A 305 8.39 11.89 23.06
CA VAL A 305 9.12 11.02 22.11
C VAL A 305 9.19 9.58 22.63
N VAL A 306 9.53 9.39 23.90
CA VAL A 306 9.59 8.04 24.51
C VAL A 306 8.21 7.37 24.47
N ILE A 307 7.16 8.10 24.82
CA ILE A 307 5.77 7.62 24.77
C ILE A 307 5.38 7.23 23.33
N ALA A 308 5.73 8.08 22.36
CA ALA A 308 5.45 7.80 20.95
C ALA A 308 6.19 6.54 20.45
N LEU A 309 7.49 6.41 20.76
CA LEU A 309 8.26 5.23 20.38
C LEU A 309 7.75 3.95 21.06
N ALA A 310 7.37 4.02 22.34
CA ALA A 310 6.71 2.90 23.01
C ALA A 310 5.40 2.51 22.32
N SER A 311 4.64 3.50 21.83
CA SER A 311 3.39 3.26 21.10
C SER A 311 3.62 2.67 19.71
N VAL A 312 4.72 3.02 19.03
CA VAL A 312 5.16 2.33 17.80
C VAL A 312 5.34 0.84 18.10
N MET A 313 6.04 0.50 19.19
CA MET A 313 6.28 -0.89 19.57
C MET A 313 4.99 -1.64 19.91
N ILE A 314 3.99 -1.00 20.48
CA ILE A 314 2.68 -1.63 20.76
C ILE A 314 2.03 -2.16 19.47
N ILE A 315 2.10 -1.40 18.39
CA ILE A 315 1.58 -1.84 17.09
C ILE A 315 2.47 -2.91 16.46
N MET A 316 3.80 -2.72 16.49
CA MET A 316 4.72 -3.59 15.78
C MET A 316 4.92 -4.95 16.46
N LEU A 317 4.84 -4.99 17.79
CA LEU A 317 5.21 -6.18 18.57
C LEU A 317 4.44 -7.45 18.17
N PRO A 318 3.10 -7.47 18.03
CA PRO A 318 2.40 -8.68 17.62
C PRO A 318 2.83 -9.15 16.23
N TRP A 319 3.09 -8.26 15.29
CA TRP A 319 3.59 -8.59 13.96
C TRP A 319 5.02 -9.19 14.01
N MET A 320 5.89 -8.59 14.81
CA MET A 320 7.25 -9.09 15.00
C MET A 320 7.26 -10.49 15.66
N LEU A 321 6.38 -10.70 16.65
CA LEU A 321 6.22 -12.01 17.30
C LEU A 321 5.65 -13.04 16.33
N ALA A 322 4.66 -12.67 15.50
CA ALA A 322 4.14 -13.55 14.45
C ALA A 322 5.24 -13.93 13.46
N SER A 323 6.04 -12.96 12.99
CA SER A 323 7.19 -13.23 12.13
C SER A 323 8.22 -14.16 12.80
N GLN A 324 8.48 -13.98 14.12
CA GLN A 324 9.38 -14.86 14.87
C GLN A 324 8.84 -16.29 14.97
N VAL A 325 7.54 -16.44 15.20
CA VAL A 325 6.88 -17.78 15.31
C VAL A 325 6.85 -18.47 13.94
N ASN A 326 6.45 -17.76 12.89
CA ASN A 326 6.21 -18.33 11.57
C ASN A 326 7.51 -18.56 10.78
N HIS A 327 8.53 -17.70 10.95
CA HIS A 327 9.73 -17.67 10.12
C HIS A 327 11.06 -17.73 10.91
N GLY A 328 11.01 -17.73 12.24
CA GLY A 328 12.21 -17.78 13.08
C GLY A 328 13.03 -16.48 13.12
N THR A 329 12.48 -15.37 12.66
CA THR A 329 13.09 -14.03 12.71
C THR A 329 12.05 -12.94 12.91
N LEU A 330 12.41 -11.86 13.62
CA LEU A 330 11.49 -10.75 13.92
C LEU A 330 11.08 -9.92 12.70
N PHE A 331 11.87 -9.96 11.62
CA PHE A 331 11.67 -9.12 10.43
C PHE A 331 11.87 -9.93 9.15
N TYR A 332 11.20 -11.07 9.03
CA TYR A 332 11.28 -11.86 7.81
C TYR A 332 10.95 -11.03 6.56
N PRO A 333 11.69 -11.21 5.45
CA PRO A 333 12.86 -12.07 5.28
C PRO A 333 14.17 -11.46 5.78
N LEU A 334 14.15 -10.22 6.22
CA LEU A 334 15.33 -9.52 6.75
C LEU A 334 15.80 -10.21 8.03
N LEU A 335 17.13 -10.33 8.19
CA LEU A 335 17.76 -10.99 9.33
C LEU A 335 17.46 -12.50 9.44
N GLY A 336 16.78 -13.10 8.46
CA GLY A 336 16.55 -14.54 8.38
C GLY A 336 17.82 -15.31 8.01
N LYS A 337 17.93 -16.55 8.48
CA LYS A 337 19.01 -17.44 8.05
C LYS A 337 18.89 -17.71 6.56
N GLY A 338 19.99 -17.54 5.81
CA GLY A 338 20.01 -17.72 4.36
C GLY A 338 19.45 -16.57 3.54
N PHE A 339 18.94 -15.50 4.18
CA PHE A 339 18.62 -14.29 3.48
C PHE A 339 19.89 -13.67 2.91
N THR A 340 20.00 -13.68 1.59
CA THR A 340 21.07 -12.99 0.86
C THR A 340 20.42 -11.94 -0.03
N TYR A 341 20.40 -10.70 0.44
CA TYR A 341 20.09 -9.56 -0.42
C TYR A 341 21.30 -9.32 -1.32
N SER A 342 21.27 -9.88 -2.52
CA SER A 342 22.37 -9.81 -3.48
C SER A 342 22.45 -8.48 -4.21
N GLY A 343 21.44 -7.62 -4.08
CA GLY A 343 21.47 -6.25 -4.55
C GLY A 343 21.98 -5.35 -3.42
N GLY A 344 23.28 -5.30 -3.18
CA GLY A 344 23.88 -4.26 -2.32
C GLY A 344 23.35 -2.88 -2.70
N PHE A 345 23.40 -1.91 -1.78
CA PHE A 345 23.12 -0.50 -2.08
C PHE A 345 24.06 -0.03 -3.22
N ALA A 346 23.74 -0.43 -4.43
CA ALA A 346 24.40 0.11 -5.61
C ALA A 346 23.78 1.48 -5.88
N LEU A 347 24.62 2.49 -6.07
CA LEU A 347 24.18 3.78 -6.57
C LEU A 347 23.33 3.55 -7.81
N VAL A 348 22.11 4.03 -7.76
CA VAL A 348 21.19 3.97 -8.91
C VAL A 348 21.92 4.55 -10.11
N PRO A 349 21.94 3.87 -11.27
CA PRO A 349 22.56 4.41 -12.48
C PRO A 349 22.08 5.84 -12.71
N THR A 350 23.00 6.72 -13.09
CA THR A 350 22.74 8.18 -13.22
C THR A 350 21.52 8.48 -14.10
N ALA A 351 21.27 7.64 -15.12
CA ALA A 351 20.08 7.75 -15.98
C ALA A 351 18.76 7.52 -15.22
N LEU A 352 18.71 6.53 -14.34
CA LEU A 352 17.51 6.24 -13.52
C LEU A 352 17.30 7.30 -12.44
N PHE A 353 18.39 7.83 -11.88
CA PHE A 353 18.33 8.97 -10.96
C PHE A 353 17.70 10.19 -11.64
N TRP A 354 18.13 10.53 -12.87
CA TRP A 354 17.57 11.64 -13.62
C TRP A 354 16.12 11.41 -14.03
N MET A 355 15.74 10.19 -14.39
CA MET A 355 14.34 9.86 -14.66
C MET A 355 13.47 10.06 -13.40
N ALA A 356 13.91 9.55 -12.26
CA ALA A 356 13.22 9.75 -10.99
C ALA A 356 13.18 11.23 -10.60
N ALA A 357 14.28 11.97 -10.75
CA ALA A 357 14.34 13.40 -10.49
C ALA A 357 13.37 14.18 -11.39
N GLN A 358 13.21 13.81 -12.65
CA GLN A 358 12.25 14.43 -13.56
C GLN A 358 10.79 14.13 -13.16
N GLU A 359 10.49 12.91 -12.74
CA GLU A 359 9.15 12.54 -12.26
C GLU A 359 8.77 13.31 -10.99
N PHE A 360 9.72 13.51 -10.07
CA PHE A 360 9.49 14.20 -8.80
C PHE A 360 9.76 15.71 -8.85
N PHE A 361 10.32 16.21 -9.93
CA PHE A 361 10.64 17.65 -10.08
C PHE A 361 9.45 18.59 -9.80
N PRO A 362 8.21 18.30 -10.24
CA PRO A 362 7.06 19.12 -9.89
C PRO A 362 6.80 19.20 -8.39
N LEU A 363 6.97 18.08 -7.66
CA LEU A 363 6.80 18.02 -6.21
C LEU A 363 7.91 18.78 -5.48
N TYR A 364 9.17 18.69 -5.95
CA TYR A 364 10.29 19.45 -5.41
C TYR A 364 10.15 20.93 -5.65
N SER A 365 9.78 21.33 -6.86
CA SER A 365 9.57 22.75 -7.18
C SER A 365 8.45 23.35 -6.37
N LEU A 366 7.37 22.59 -6.14
CA LEU A 366 6.27 22.98 -5.26
C LEU A 366 6.74 23.11 -3.81
N ALA A 367 7.45 22.12 -3.28
CA ALA A 367 7.98 22.13 -1.91
C ALA A 367 8.97 23.29 -1.71
N LEU A 368 9.89 23.52 -2.66
CA LEU A 368 10.84 24.61 -2.64
C LEU A 368 10.15 25.98 -2.71
N ALA A 369 9.15 26.13 -3.58
CA ALA A 369 8.38 27.36 -3.70
C ALA A 369 7.62 27.66 -2.39
N TYR A 370 7.02 26.65 -1.77
CA TYR A 370 6.41 26.78 -0.46
C TYR A 370 7.43 27.15 0.60
N TRP A 371 8.58 26.50 0.64
CA TRP A 371 9.64 26.82 1.59
C TRP A 371 10.11 28.27 1.44
N LEU A 372 10.37 28.74 0.23
CA LEU A 372 10.76 30.14 -0.05
C LEU A 372 9.68 31.13 0.36
N ILE A 373 8.41 30.87 0.08
CA ILE A 373 7.28 31.74 0.44
C ILE A 373 7.16 31.85 1.96
N PHE A 374 7.38 30.76 2.69
CA PHE A 374 7.27 30.73 4.14
C PHE A 374 8.50 31.31 4.84
N TRP A 375 9.68 31.03 4.33
CA TRP A 375 10.93 31.60 4.84
C TRP A 375 10.92 33.14 4.82
N THR A 376 10.37 33.74 3.78
CA THR A 376 10.26 35.20 3.63
C THR A 376 9.14 35.83 4.48
N ARG A 377 8.29 35.05 5.15
CA ARG A 377 7.10 35.53 5.87
C ARG A 377 7.13 35.35 7.39
N SER A 378 8.24 35.37 8.01
CA SER A 378 8.63 34.92 9.35
C SER A 378 7.90 35.51 10.58
N GLN A 379 6.62 35.88 10.54
CA GLN A 379 5.89 36.38 11.70
C GLN A 379 5.03 35.35 12.46
N ASP A 380 4.85 34.14 11.90
CA ASP A 380 4.13 33.01 12.53
C ASP A 380 5.11 31.82 12.67
N THR A 381 5.88 31.82 13.74
CA THR A 381 7.04 30.94 13.93
C THR A 381 6.69 29.47 13.90
N GLN A 382 5.54 29.06 14.45
CA GLN A 382 5.14 27.66 14.61
C GLN A 382 4.91 26.94 13.28
N GLN A 383 4.07 27.50 12.43
CA GLN A 383 3.74 26.88 11.13
C GLN A 383 4.94 26.92 10.17
N ASN A 384 5.78 27.95 10.26
CA ASN A 384 6.94 28.11 9.40
C ASN A 384 8.02 27.07 9.71
N TYR A 385 8.27 26.78 10.99
CA TYR A 385 9.22 25.73 11.38
C TYR A 385 8.73 24.34 10.95
N PHE A 386 7.47 24.04 11.17
CA PHE A 386 6.89 22.76 10.79
C PHE A 386 6.97 22.51 9.26
N VAL A 387 6.61 23.52 8.47
CA VAL A 387 6.68 23.45 7.00
C VAL A 387 8.14 23.36 6.52
N SER A 388 9.04 24.17 7.07
CA SER A 388 10.47 24.13 6.71
C SER A 388 11.10 22.78 7.06
N THR A 389 10.74 22.24 8.23
CA THR A 389 11.26 20.94 8.70
C THR A 389 10.70 19.79 7.86
N LEU A 390 9.45 19.87 7.41
CA LEU A 390 8.87 18.89 6.47
C LEU A 390 9.55 18.96 5.11
N CYS A 391 9.82 20.16 4.58
CA CYS A 391 10.55 20.30 3.32
C CYS A 391 11.98 19.77 3.45
N LEU A 392 12.65 19.98 4.58
CA LEU A 392 13.96 19.40 4.86
C LEU A 392 13.93 17.87 5.02
N ALA A 393 12.84 17.30 5.53
CA ALA A 393 12.67 15.85 5.62
C ALA A 393 12.49 15.19 4.25
N LEU A 394 12.02 15.94 3.25
CA LEU A 394 11.95 15.44 1.87
C LEU A 394 13.32 15.12 1.29
N VAL A 395 14.36 15.90 1.64
CA VAL A 395 15.72 15.73 1.11
C VAL A 395 16.32 14.36 1.48
N PRO A 396 16.39 13.96 2.76
CA PRO A 396 16.93 12.64 3.11
C PRO A 396 16.01 11.48 2.67
N CYS A 397 14.68 11.65 2.62
CA CYS A 397 13.81 10.66 1.97
C CYS A 397 14.25 10.41 0.55
N THR A 398 14.44 11.45 -0.21
CA THR A 398 14.87 11.35 -1.61
C THR A 398 16.26 10.75 -1.75
N LEU A 399 17.20 11.10 -0.87
CA LEU A 399 18.54 10.51 -0.89
C LEU A 399 18.50 9.01 -0.60
N ILE A 400 17.74 8.58 0.42
CA ILE A 400 17.55 7.15 0.71
C ILE A 400 16.96 6.42 -0.51
N LEU A 401 16.06 7.06 -1.21
CA LEU A 401 15.34 6.51 -2.35
C LEU A 401 16.17 6.52 -3.64
N ALA A 402 17.02 7.52 -3.81
CA ALA A 402 18.01 7.56 -4.89
C ALA A 402 19.11 6.50 -4.70
N LEU A 403 19.32 6.04 -3.47
CA LEU A 403 20.28 5.00 -3.11
C LEU A 403 19.68 3.58 -3.11
N THR A 404 18.37 3.45 -3.31
CA THR A 404 17.69 2.14 -3.36
C THR A 404 17.58 1.62 -4.80
N PRO A 405 17.49 0.29 -5.01
CA PRO A 405 17.38 -0.30 -6.34
C PRO A 405 16.22 0.25 -7.16
N ALA A 406 16.39 0.23 -8.48
CA ALA A 406 15.39 0.71 -9.43
C ALA A 406 13.99 0.14 -9.15
N GLY A 407 12.99 1.01 -9.09
CA GLY A 407 11.59 0.64 -8.80
C GLY A 407 11.11 1.01 -7.40
N MET A 408 12.00 1.25 -6.43
CA MET A 408 11.57 1.71 -5.10
C MET A 408 11.16 3.19 -5.06
N TYR A 409 11.57 4.02 -6.01
CA TYR A 409 11.14 5.42 -6.09
C TYR A 409 9.61 5.56 -6.27
N ARG A 410 8.94 4.61 -6.93
CA ARG A 410 7.46 4.60 -7.02
C ARG A 410 6.78 4.53 -5.65
N TYR A 411 7.41 3.87 -4.68
CA TYR A 411 6.92 3.80 -3.31
C TYR A 411 7.16 5.10 -2.54
N CYS A 412 8.07 5.93 -3.04
CA CYS A 412 8.38 7.24 -2.51
C CYS A 412 7.30 8.25 -2.82
N TYR A 413 6.55 8.01 -3.88
CA TYR A 413 5.46 8.90 -4.26
C TYR A 413 4.53 9.16 -3.07
N ALA A 414 4.12 8.12 -2.36
CA ALA A 414 3.28 8.24 -1.17
C ALA A 414 3.88 9.19 -0.13
N ILE A 415 5.19 9.10 0.08
CA ILE A 415 5.90 9.83 1.12
C ILE A 415 6.14 11.28 0.72
N LEU A 416 6.44 11.52 -0.55
CA LEU A 416 6.67 12.86 -1.08
C LEU A 416 5.36 13.60 -1.32
N ALA A 417 4.34 12.93 -1.84
CA ALA A 417 3.04 13.53 -2.12
C ALA A 417 2.31 13.94 -0.82
N THR A 418 2.47 13.19 0.27
CA THR A 418 1.80 13.47 1.54
C THR A 418 2.15 14.84 2.14
N PRO A 419 3.42 15.21 2.34
CA PRO A 419 3.76 16.55 2.81
C PRO A 419 3.33 17.65 1.85
N CYS A 420 3.45 17.43 0.53
CA CYS A 420 3.00 18.40 -0.46
C CYS A 420 1.49 18.62 -0.38
N LEU A 421 0.71 17.54 -0.28
CA LEU A 421 -0.74 17.62 -0.11
C LEU A 421 -1.11 18.34 1.19
N TYR A 422 -0.45 18.00 2.31
CA TYR A 422 -0.65 18.70 3.58
C TYR A 422 -0.41 20.21 3.44
N LEU A 423 0.68 20.61 2.78
CA LEU A 423 1.01 22.02 2.57
C LEU A 423 -0.01 22.72 1.67
N VAL A 424 -0.45 22.09 0.58
CA VAL A 424 -1.49 22.63 -0.30
C VAL A 424 -2.76 22.90 0.51
N VAL A 425 -3.23 21.91 1.27
CA VAL A 425 -4.47 22.00 2.04
C VAL A 425 -4.33 23.03 3.18
N ALA A 426 -3.20 23.06 3.89
CA ALA A 426 -2.94 24.05 4.94
C ALA A 426 -2.95 25.48 4.39
N ASN A 427 -2.37 25.68 3.19
CA ASN A 427 -2.37 27.01 2.55
C ASN A 427 -3.72 27.44 2.01
N LEU A 428 -4.53 26.54 1.50
CA LEU A 428 -5.92 26.83 1.16
C LEU A 428 -6.68 27.40 2.37
N CYS A 429 -6.36 26.92 3.58
CA CYS A 429 -6.93 27.44 4.83
C CYS A 429 -6.46 28.85 5.18
N ILE A 430 -5.19 29.17 4.92
CA ILE A 430 -4.57 30.47 5.29
C ILE A 430 -4.95 31.58 4.31
N LEU A 431 -5.04 31.28 3.02
CA LEU A 431 -5.29 32.27 1.96
C LEU A 431 -6.57 33.10 2.22
N ARG A 432 -7.62 32.50 2.73
CA ARG A 432 -8.88 33.21 3.03
C ARG A 432 -8.76 34.15 4.23
N ASN A 433 -8.06 33.73 5.28
CA ASN A 433 -7.99 34.50 6.52
C ASN A 433 -7.14 35.78 6.37
N ARG A 434 -6.25 35.84 5.39
CA ARG A 434 -5.34 36.99 5.18
C ARG A 434 -5.77 37.96 4.08
N VAL A 435 -6.77 37.64 3.29
CA VAL A 435 -7.34 38.58 2.31
C VAL A 435 -7.95 39.82 3.00
N SER A 436 -8.27 39.72 4.31
CA SER A 436 -8.87 40.81 5.09
C SER A 436 -7.88 41.71 5.85
N LYS A 437 -6.56 41.38 5.89
CA LYS A 437 -5.59 42.22 6.62
C LYS A 437 -4.47 42.72 5.71
N LYS A 438 -4.19 44.03 5.75
CA LYS A 438 -3.14 44.71 4.97
C LYS A 438 -1.77 44.03 5.12
N PHE A 439 -1.15 43.70 4.01
CA PHE A 439 0.17 43.06 3.94
C PHE A 439 1.29 44.09 4.11
N CYS A 440 2.27 43.83 5.00
CA CYS A 440 3.48 44.65 5.15
C CYS A 440 4.43 44.52 3.96
N GLY A 441 4.75 45.64 3.34
CA GLY A 441 5.99 45.97 2.65
C GLY A 441 6.21 45.47 1.21
N LEU A 442 5.73 44.34 0.81
CA LEU A 442 5.75 43.90 -0.61
C LEU A 442 4.36 44.10 -1.20
N SER A 443 4.31 44.68 -2.39
CA SER A 443 3.04 44.85 -3.09
C SER A 443 2.30 43.51 -3.09
N ILE A 444 1.15 43.46 -2.42
CA ILE A 444 0.23 42.29 -2.39
C ILE A 444 0.06 41.67 -3.77
N ARG A 445 0.16 42.49 -4.79
CA ARG A 445 0.06 42.16 -6.19
C ARG A 445 1.18 41.18 -6.64
N ASN A 446 2.43 41.41 -6.26
CA ASN A 446 3.57 40.61 -6.70
C ASN A 446 3.61 39.22 -6.04
N THR A 447 3.21 39.14 -4.77
CA THR A 447 3.16 37.86 -4.05
C THR A 447 2.00 36.98 -4.51
N ARG A 448 0.86 37.59 -4.86
CA ARG A 448 -0.27 36.87 -5.50
C ARG A 448 0.13 36.31 -6.86
N TYR A 449 0.84 37.09 -7.67
CA TYR A 449 1.33 36.61 -8.97
C TYR A 449 2.33 35.47 -8.83
N LEU A 450 3.21 35.49 -7.83
CA LEU A 450 4.16 34.41 -7.59
C LEU A 450 3.45 33.12 -7.17
N VAL A 451 2.48 33.22 -6.25
CA VAL A 451 1.65 32.07 -5.83
C VAL A 451 0.83 31.54 -7.00
N TYR A 452 0.18 32.43 -7.75
CA TYR A 452 -0.59 32.01 -8.94
C TYR A 452 0.29 31.43 -10.04
N ALA A 453 1.48 32.02 -10.27
CA ALA A 453 2.46 31.49 -11.22
C ALA A 453 2.96 30.11 -10.78
N THR A 454 3.25 29.93 -9.48
CA THR A 454 3.71 28.63 -8.96
C THR A 454 2.59 27.59 -9.04
N ILE A 455 1.36 27.94 -8.67
CA ILE A 455 0.19 27.07 -8.80
C ILE A 455 -0.07 26.76 -10.29
N PHE A 456 0.03 27.76 -11.15
CA PHE A 456 -0.15 27.62 -12.59
C PHE A 456 0.94 26.73 -13.20
N ILE A 457 2.21 27.00 -12.92
CA ILE A 457 3.35 26.20 -13.40
C ILE A 457 3.26 24.77 -12.88
N SER A 458 2.99 24.59 -11.58
CA SER A 458 2.78 23.25 -11.00
C SER A 458 1.60 22.53 -11.64
N SER A 459 0.48 23.27 -11.88
CA SER A 459 -0.69 22.71 -12.55
C SER A 459 -0.41 22.36 -14.01
N VAL A 460 0.34 23.19 -14.75
CA VAL A 460 0.73 22.94 -16.14
C VAL A 460 1.71 21.76 -16.22
N LEU A 461 2.70 21.68 -15.32
CA LEU A 461 3.61 20.54 -15.24
C LEU A 461 2.86 19.25 -14.82
N MET A 462 1.90 19.38 -13.90
CA MET A 462 1.01 18.28 -13.54
C MET A 462 0.13 17.86 -14.72
N ILE A 463 -0.46 18.80 -15.47
CA ILE A 463 -1.25 18.52 -16.68
C ILE A 463 -0.37 17.90 -17.78
N HIS A 464 0.85 18.33 -17.95
CA HIS A 464 1.79 17.74 -18.90
C HIS A 464 2.14 16.29 -18.55
N GLN A 465 2.39 16.03 -17.28
CA GLN A 465 2.53 14.66 -16.75
C GLN A 465 1.21 13.88 -16.90
N THR A 466 0.05 14.50 -16.64
CA THR A 466 -1.28 13.89 -16.82
C THR A 466 -1.55 13.51 -18.28
N LYS A 467 -1.06 14.28 -19.26
CA LYS A 467 -1.15 13.87 -20.66
C LYS A 467 -0.35 12.61 -20.96
N ARG A 468 0.78 12.41 -20.29
CA ARG A 468 1.61 11.23 -20.46
C ARG A 468 1.02 10.00 -19.75
N VAL A 469 0.42 10.18 -18.57
CA VAL A 469 -0.23 9.13 -17.76
C VAL A 469 -1.74 9.08 -18.03
N GLY A 470 -2.39 10.22 -18.22
CA GLY A 470 -3.84 10.35 -18.44
C GLY A 470 -4.27 10.06 -19.88
N GLY A 471 -3.36 10.10 -20.86
CA GLY A 471 -3.61 9.53 -22.17
C GLY A 471 -3.98 8.06 -22.03
N HIS A 472 -3.20 7.31 -21.26
CA HIS A 472 -3.52 5.93 -20.97
C HIS A 472 -4.73 5.76 -20.03
N LEU A 473 -4.92 6.57 -19.01
CA LEU A 473 -6.04 6.44 -18.07
C LEU A 473 -7.39 6.96 -18.62
N PHE A 474 -7.41 8.05 -19.37
CA PHE A 474 -8.67 8.64 -19.87
C PHE A 474 -9.02 8.19 -21.29
N HIS A 475 -8.04 8.00 -22.16
CA HIS A 475 -8.30 7.59 -23.55
C HIS A 475 -8.46 6.07 -23.64
N ASP A 476 -7.58 5.30 -22.98
CA ASP A 476 -7.59 3.84 -23.11
C ASP A 476 -8.58 3.17 -22.15
N SER A 477 -8.88 3.74 -20.97
CA SER A 477 -9.72 3.07 -19.99
C SER A 477 -11.14 3.60 -19.85
N LEU A 478 -11.37 4.91 -19.85
CA LEU A 478 -12.73 5.46 -19.70
C LEU A 478 -13.46 5.63 -21.02
N TYR A 479 -12.78 6.11 -22.07
CA TYR A 479 -13.43 6.35 -23.36
C TYR A 479 -13.58 5.06 -24.15
N GLU A 480 -12.53 4.24 -24.26
CA GLU A 480 -12.58 2.97 -25.00
C GLU A 480 -13.39 1.90 -24.27
N ARG A 481 -13.30 1.82 -22.94
CA ARG A 481 -14.01 0.79 -22.14
C ARG A 481 -15.47 1.16 -21.82
N TYR A 482 -15.85 2.42 -21.74
CA TYR A 482 -17.21 2.86 -21.37
C TYR A 482 -18.00 3.53 -22.47
N ILE A 483 -17.37 4.19 -23.41
CA ILE A 483 -18.04 4.91 -24.51
C ILE A 483 -17.80 4.21 -25.84
N GLY A 484 -16.61 3.70 -26.06
CA GLY A 484 -16.27 2.87 -27.19
C GLY A 484 -16.49 1.40 -26.89
N LEU A 485 -17.74 1.00 -26.55
CA LEU A 485 -18.17 -0.40 -26.43
C LEU A 485 -17.75 -1.21 -27.68
N ASN A 486 -16.47 -1.32 -27.91
CA ASN A 486 -15.95 -2.26 -28.86
C ASN A 486 -16.07 -3.65 -28.24
N GLN A 487 -16.85 -4.50 -28.87
CA GLN A 487 -17.10 -5.89 -28.45
C GLN A 487 -15.81 -6.71 -28.17
N ASN A 488 -14.66 -6.20 -28.59
CA ASN A 488 -13.35 -6.86 -28.38
C ASN A 488 -12.82 -6.72 -26.94
N ASP A 489 -13.14 -5.62 -26.22
CA ASP A 489 -12.61 -5.44 -24.84
C ASP A 489 -13.38 -6.26 -23.79
N LEU A 490 -14.64 -6.59 -24.06
CA LEU A 490 -15.37 -7.60 -23.26
C LEU A 490 -14.76 -9.00 -23.41
N THR A 491 -14.13 -9.29 -24.56
CA THR A 491 -13.45 -10.57 -24.78
C THR A 491 -12.15 -10.69 -23.99
N ASP A 492 -11.41 -9.61 -23.70
CA ASP A 492 -10.15 -9.67 -22.95
C ASP A 492 -10.37 -9.91 -21.44
N THR A 493 -11.39 -9.28 -20.84
CA THR A 493 -11.77 -9.57 -19.44
C THR A 493 -12.33 -10.99 -19.29
N ASP A 494 -13.10 -11.45 -20.26
CA ASP A 494 -13.59 -12.83 -20.28
C ASP A 494 -12.45 -13.82 -20.59
N MET A 495 -11.47 -13.45 -21.42
CA MET A 495 -10.27 -14.26 -21.65
C MET A 495 -9.41 -14.41 -20.40
N LEU A 496 -9.15 -13.36 -19.64
CA LEU A 496 -8.43 -13.41 -18.37
C LEU A 496 -9.18 -14.25 -17.32
N SER A 497 -10.49 -14.08 -17.21
CA SER A 497 -11.34 -14.90 -16.32
C SER A 497 -11.31 -16.37 -16.73
N ASN A 498 -11.38 -16.66 -18.02
CA ASN A 498 -11.29 -18.01 -18.56
C ASN A 498 -9.88 -18.60 -18.37
N GLN A 499 -8.83 -17.82 -18.56
CA GLN A 499 -7.44 -18.24 -18.33
C GLN A 499 -7.21 -18.57 -16.85
N PHE A 500 -7.71 -17.76 -15.91
CA PHE A 500 -7.64 -18.07 -14.48
C PHE A 500 -8.42 -19.34 -14.14
N ALA A 501 -9.63 -19.53 -14.67
CA ALA A 501 -10.43 -20.71 -14.43
C ALA A 501 -9.76 -21.98 -14.96
N LEU A 502 -9.24 -21.94 -16.19
CA LEU A 502 -8.51 -23.06 -16.80
C LEU A 502 -7.22 -23.37 -16.04
N THR A 503 -6.47 -22.35 -15.61
CA THR A 503 -5.24 -22.55 -14.82
C THR A 503 -5.57 -23.09 -13.43
N ALA A 504 -6.62 -22.61 -12.78
CA ALA A 504 -7.08 -23.13 -11.49
C ALA A 504 -7.52 -24.60 -11.58
N GLN A 505 -8.25 -24.95 -12.65
CA GLN A 505 -8.63 -26.36 -12.91
C GLN A 505 -7.40 -27.24 -13.10
N ARG A 506 -6.41 -26.78 -13.87
CA ARG A 506 -5.16 -27.49 -14.10
C ARG A 506 -4.37 -27.68 -12.80
N TYR A 507 -4.21 -26.60 -12.01
CA TYR A 507 -3.53 -26.67 -10.72
C TYR A 507 -4.27 -27.54 -9.72
N SER A 508 -5.59 -27.53 -9.72
CA SER A 508 -6.40 -28.46 -8.91
C SER A 508 -6.14 -29.92 -9.30
N ALA A 509 -6.06 -30.24 -10.60
CA ALA A 509 -5.73 -31.59 -11.06
C ALA A 509 -4.34 -32.03 -10.56
N MET A 510 -3.32 -31.16 -10.66
CA MET A 510 -1.98 -31.43 -10.16
C MET A 510 -1.98 -31.61 -8.63
N GLN A 511 -2.57 -30.68 -7.91
CA GLN A 511 -2.59 -30.68 -6.45
C GLN A 511 -3.35 -31.89 -5.89
N ASN A 512 -4.36 -32.38 -6.60
CA ASN A 512 -5.11 -33.60 -6.22
C ASN A 512 -4.26 -34.87 -6.26
N THR A 513 -3.15 -34.90 -6.97
CA THR A 513 -2.18 -36.02 -6.92
C THR A 513 -1.36 -36.04 -5.63
N ILE A 514 -1.30 -34.92 -4.90
CA ILE A 514 -0.61 -34.80 -3.62
C ILE A 514 -1.62 -35.13 -2.50
N PRO A 515 -1.26 -36.00 -1.53
CA PRO A 515 -2.17 -36.32 -0.42
C PRO A 515 -2.50 -35.07 0.42
N VAL A 516 -3.75 -34.99 0.91
CA VAL A 516 -4.25 -33.90 1.75
C VAL A 516 -3.35 -33.69 2.98
N GLY A 517 -3.08 -32.46 3.34
CA GLY A 517 -2.29 -32.09 4.52
C GLY A 517 -0.79 -32.29 4.35
N LYS A 518 -0.29 -32.78 3.20
CA LYS A 518 1.14 -32.89 2.95
C LYS A 518 1.71 -31.58 2.42
N ILE A 519 2.85 -31.16 2.99
CA ILE A 519 3.60 -29.99 2.53
C ILE A 519 4.19 -30.26 1.16
N PHE A 520 4.07 -29.31 0.25
CA PHE A 520 4.77 -29.33 -1.02
C PHE A 520 5.34 -27.96 -1.39
N LEU A 521 6.36 -27.97 -2.24
CA LEU A 521 6.92 -26.76 -2.83
C LEU A 521 6.24 -26.49 -4.16
N ALA A 522 5.77 -25.28 -4.38
CA ALA A 522 5.20 -24.83 -5.64
C ALA A 522 6.11 -23.79 -6.30
N GLN A 523 6.51 -24.05 -7.54
CA GLN A 523 7.11 -23.06 -8.44
C GLN A 523 6.26 -22.99 -9.69
N VAL A 524 5.19 -22.21 -9.60
CA VAL A 524 4.18 -22.04 -10.63
C VAL A 524 3.95 -20.57 -10.93
N GLU A 525 3.41 -20.26 -12.12
CA GLU A 525 3.22 -18.86 -12.56
C GLU A 525 2.18 -18.11 -11.74
N MET A 526 1.15 -18.79 -11.26
CA MET A 526 -0.01 -18.21 -10.58
C MET A 526 -0.27 -18.91 -9.24
N PRO A 527 0.66 -18.84 -8.26
CA PRO A 527 0.53 -19.56 -7.00
C PRO A 527 -0.74 -19.18 -6.22
N MET A 528 -1.32 -18.01 -6.46
CA MET A 528 -2.58 -17.57 -5.84
C MET A 528 -3.80 -18.44 -6.26
N LEU A 529 -3.69 -19.29 -7.29
CA LEU A 529 -4.76 -20.20 -7.73
C LEU A 529 -4.68 -21.60 -7.09
N LEU A 530 -3.71 -21.83 -6.20
CA LEU A 530 -3.58 -23.08 -5.45
C LEU A 530 -4.55 -23.10 -4.26
N ASP A 531 -4.97 -24.29 -3.85
CA ASP A 531 -5.84 -24.49 -2.69
C ASP A 531 -5.01 -24.62 -1.40
N TYR A 532 -4.84 -23.50 -0.69
CA TYR A 532 -4.12 -23.40 0.58
C TYR A 532 -4.89 -24.05 1.74
N SER A 533 -6.19 -24.26 1.61
CA SER A 533 -6.97 -24.95 2.64
C SER A 533 -6.74 -26.46 2.64
N ARG A 534 -6.33 -27.01 1.50
CA ARG A 534 -6.11 -28.45 1.30
C ARG A 534 -4.72 -28.91 1.75
N ASN A 535 -3.69 -28.11 1.48
CA ASN A 535 -2.29 -28.42 1.75
C ASN A 535 -1.54 -27.19 2.27
N PRO A 536 -0.60 -27.34 3.20
CA PRO A 536 0.42 -26.32 3.43
C PRO A 536 1.32 -26.22 2.18
N ILE A 537 1.42 -25.03 1.60
CA ILE A 537 2.13 -24.82 0.33
C ILE A 537 3.28 -23.84 0.57
N TRP A 538 4.49 -24.26 0.25
CA TRP A 538 5.65 -23.38 0.19
C TRP A 538 5.85 -22.90 -1.23
N VAL A 539 5.77 -21.60 -1.43
CA VAL A 539 5.95 -20.97 -2.73
C VAL A 539 7.41 -20.60 -2.91
N MET A 540 8.02 -21.10 -3.97
CA MET A 540 9.35 -20.66 -4.39
C MET A 540 9.19 -19.61 -5.48
N ASP A 541 9.25 -18.35 -5.06
CA ASP A 541 9.41 -17.21 -5.94
C ASP A 541 10.93 -17.02 -6.20
N PHE A 542 11.53 -15.95 -6.36
CA PHE A 542 12.95 -15.83 -6.65
C PHE A 542 13.84 -16.75 -5.78
N PRO A 543 14.38 -17.85 -6.33
CA PRO A 543 14.98 -18.93 -5.57
C PRO A 543 16.10 -18.46 -4.62
N GLY A 544 16.05 -18.92 -3.39
CA GLY A 544 17.13 -18.81 -2.41
C GLY A 544 17.34 -17.47 -1.75
N SER A 545 16.38 -16.57 -1.87
CA SER A 545 16.51 -15.24 -1.26
C SER A 545 16.23 -15.22 0.25
N ALA A 546 15.50 -16.19 0.79
CA ALA A 546 15.05 -16.17 2.18
C ALA A 546 14.93 -17.56 2.85
N GLY A 547 15.54 -18.57 2.30
CA GLY A 547 15.52 -19.92 2.87
C GLY A 547 16.30 -20.03 4.19
N PRO A 548 16.05 -21.09 4.98
CA PRO A 548 16.75 -21.34 6.25
C PRO A 548 18.26 -21.58 6.05
N ARG A 549 18.64 -22.04 4.86
CA ARG A 549 20.02 -22.12 4.35
C ARG A 549 19.99 -21.70 2.89
N PRO A 550 21.12 -21.26 2.31
CA PRO A 550 21.21 -21.05 0.86
C PRO A 550 20.85 -22.33 0.11
N LEU A 551 20.06 -22.20 -0.95
CA LEU A 551 19.83 -23.29 -1.89
C LEU A 551 21.18 -23.72 -2.52
N PRO A 552 21.40 -25.00 -2.81
CA PRO A 552 22.65 -25.50 -3.39
C PRO A 552 22.75 -25.14 -4.89
N TYR A 553 22.92 -23.85 -5.20
CA TYR A 553 22.96 -23.34 -6.58
C TYR A 553 24.04 -23.98 -7.43
N ASP A 554 25.22 -24.20 -6.86
CA ASP A 554 26.38 -24.80 -7.55
C ASP A 554 26.40 -26.33 -7.40
N GLY A 555 25.37 -26.90 -6.78
CA GLY A 555 25.22 -28.33 -6.56
C GLY A 555 24.55 -29.08 -7.73
N THR A 556 24.42 -30.36 -7.56
CA THR A 556 23.69 -31.26 -8.48
C THR A 556 22.18 -31.24 -8.17
N ALA A 557 21.38 -31.86 -9.05
CA ALA A 557 19.96 -32.08 -8.78
C ALA A 557 19.72 -32.94 -7.53
N GLU A 558 20.62 -33.91 -7.25
CA GLU A 558 20.52 -34.73 -6.04
C GLU A 558 20.79 -33.92 -4.79
N ASP A 559 21.76 -32.99 -4.80
CA ASP A 559 22.00 -32.07 -3.68
C ASP A 559 20.76 -31.21 -3.39
N LEU A 560 20.05 -30.78 -4.43
CA LEU A 560 18.78 -30.06 -4.27
C LEU A 560 17.69 -30.97 -3.69
N ALA A 561 17.61 -32.24 -4.13
CA ALA A 561 16.68 -33.21 -3.54
C ALA A 561 16.97 -33.50 -2.07
N VAL A 562 18.24 -33.66 -1.71
CA VAL A 562 18.68 -33.84 -0.31
C VAL A 562 18.27 -32.62 0.50
N TYR A 563 18.55 -31.41 0.00
CA TYR A 563 18.19 -30.17 0.66
C TYR A 563 16.68 -30.08 0.94
N PHE A 564 15.82 -30.38 -0.05
CA PHE A 564 14.38 -30.35 0.17
C PHE A 564 13.90 -31.45 1.14
N ARG A 565 14.50 -32.64 1.10
CA ARG A 565 14.18 -33.72 2.07
C ARG A 565 14.55 -33.33 3.50
N GLU A 566 15.67 -32.65 3.71
CA GLU A 566 16.07 -32.11 5.03
C GLU A 566 15.05 -31.10 5.56
N HIS A 567 14.35 -30.39 4.66
CA HIS A 567 13.28 -29.48 5.00
C HIS A 567 11.87 -30.12 4.98
N HIS A 568 11.80 -31.47 4.99
CA HIS A 568 10.55 -32.24 4.98
C HIS A 568 9.66 -32.01 3.76
N ILE A 569 10.21 -31.43 2.67
CA ILE A 569 9.50 -31.26 1.41
C ILE A 569 9.60 -32.56 0.63
N ARG A 570 8.46 -33.21 0.42
CA ARG A 570 8.37 -34.45 -0.37
C ARG A 570 7.99 -34.20 -1.80
N TYR A 571 7.07 -33.28 -2.05
CA TYR A 571 6.52 -33.05 -3.37
C TYR A 571 6.96 -31.69 -3.90
N ILE A 572 7.26 -31.63 -5.20
CA ILE A 572 7.57 -30.39 -5.92
C ILE A 572 6.61 -30.27 -7.09
N MET A 573 5.80 -29.22 -7.09
CA MET A 573 4.94 -28.82 -8.18
C MET A 573 5.66 -27.76 -9.01
N TYR A 574 5.84 -27.99 -10.31
CA TYR A 574 6.72 -27.18 -11.15
C TYR A 574 6.20 -26.93 -12.56
N SER A 575 6.04 -25.63 -12.94
CA SER A 575 5.62 -25.19 -14.29
C SER A 575 6.83 -25.09 -15.23
N TYR A 576 7.31 -26.22 -15.74
CA TYR A 576 8.54 -26.25 -16.52
C TYR A 576 8.41 -25.68 -17.94
N GLN A 577 7.24 -25.76 -18.57
CA GLN A 577 7.04 -25.21 -19.91
C GLN A 577 7.06 -23.68 -19.89
N ALA A 578 6.45 -23.08 -18.88
CA ALA A 578 6.49 -21.63 -18.67
C ALA A 578 7.92 -21.14 -18.50
N TRP A 579 8.72 -21.89 -17.71
CA TRP A 579 10.14 -21.59 -17.54
C TRP A 579 10.92 -21.68 -18.87
N LEU A 580 10.72 -22.74 -19.65
CA LEU A 580 11.39 -22.91 -20.95
C LEU A 580 11.04 -21.77 -21.91
N SER A 581 9.76 -21.42 -22.02
CA SER A 581 9.29 -20.32 -22.86
C SER A 581 9.88 -18.97 -22.42
N ARG A 582 9.96 -18.70 -21.09
CA ARG A 582 10.58 -17.49 -20.57
C ARG A 582 12.06 -17.42 -20.91
N ARG A 583 12.80 -18.51 -20.75
CA ARG A 583 14.24 -18.57 -21.02
C ARG A 583 14.57 -18.29 -22.49
N GLU A 584 13.68 -18.66 -23.40
CA GLU A 584 13.82 -18.43 -24.84
C GLU A 584 13.32 -17.04 -25.28
N SER A 585 12.68 -16.29 -24.40
CA SER A 585 12.13 -14.98 -24.74
C SER A 585 13.22 -13.93 -24.95
N GLU A 586 13.03 -13.06 -25.93
CA GLU A 586 13.92 -11.92 -26.21
C GLU A 586 14.07 -11.01 -24.97
N ARG A 587 13.00 -10.80 -24.19
CA ARG A 587 13.03 -10.04 -22.95
C ARG A 587 13.98 -10.62 -21.92
N TYR A 588 13.98 -11.93 -21.72
CA TYR A 588 14.88 -12.60 -20.79
C TYR A 588 16.35 -12.41 -21.19
N ILE A 589 16.65 -12.60 -22.49
CA ILE A 589 18.01 -12.47 -23.01
C ILE A 589 18.49 -11.01 -22.99
N THR A 590 17.65 -10.07 -23.39
CA THR A 590 18.05 -8.67 -23.61
C THR A 590 17.92 -7.79 -22.36
N ILE A 591 16.94 -8.03 -21.49
CA ILE A 591 16.65 -7.19 -20.31
C ILE A 591 17.13 -7.86 -19.03
N ASP A 592 16.67 -9.08 -18.76
CA ASP A 592 16.94 -9.75 -17.48
C ASP A 592 18.42 -10.12 -17.31
N LEU A 593 19.13 -10.42 -18.39
CA LEU A 593 20.57 -10.70 -18.40
C LEU A 593 21.46 -9.47 -18.70
N HIS A 594 20.87 -8.28 -18.92
CA HIS A 594 21.65 -7.10 -19.27
C HIS A 594 22.51 -6.60 -18.10
N PRO A 595 23.81 -6.28 -18.34
CA PRO A 595 24.75 -5.86 -17.29
C PRO A 595 24.34 -4.62 -16.49
N SER A 596 23.52 -3.74 -17.08
CA SER A 596 23.01 -2.53 -16.40
C SER A 596 22.06 -2.83 -15.25
N TYR A 597 21.54 -4.05 -15.15
CA TYR A 597 20.65 -4.49 -14.08
C TYR A 597 21.36 -5.49 -13.15
N ALA A 598 22.52 -5.11 -12.64
CA ALA A 598 23.39 -5.99 -11.84
C ALA A 598 22.69 -6.69 -10.66
N TRP A 599 21.71 -6.05 -10.05
CA TRP A 599 20.89 -6.67 -9.00
C TRP A 599 19.97 -7.78 -9.52
N ASN A 600 19.46 -7.66 -10.75
CA ASN A 600 18.67 -8.70 -11.42
C ASN A 600 19.56 -9.87 -11.84
N GLN A 601 20.79 -9.63 -12.26
CA GLN A 601 21.67 -10.67 -12.79
C GLN A 601 21.88 -11.83 -11.80
N VAL A 602 22.20 -11.52 -10.55
CA VAL A 602 22.44 -12.56 -9.53
C VAL A 602 21.17 -13.37 -9.29
N MET A 603 20.02 -12.72 -9.24
CA MET A 603 18.75 -13.40 -9.03
C MET A 603 18.36 -14.26 -10.23
N VAL A 604 18.49 -13.73 -11.44
CA VAL A 604 18.22 -14.46 -12.69
C VAL A 604 19.18 -15.63 -12.87
N GLN A 605 20.47 -15.47 -12.55
CA GLN A 605 21.44 -16.56 -12.56
C GLN A 605 21.07 -17.69 -11.58
N ARG A 606 20.67 -17.33 -10.35
CA ARG A 606 20.21 -18.31 -9.36
C ARG A 606 18.93 -19.01 -9.81
N GLU A 607 17.98 -18.26 -10.35
CA GLU A 607 16.75 -18.82 -10.92
C GLU A 607 17.08 -19.82 -12.05
N LEU A 608 18.01 -19.46 -12.93
CA LEU A 608 18.47 -20.35 -14.00
C LEU A 608 19.06 -21.66 -13.45
N LEU A 609 19.94 -21.56 -12.45
CA LEU A 609 20.59 -22.72 -11.84
C LEU A 609 19.55 -23.66 -11.19
N ILE A 610 18.67 -23.13 -10.36
CA ILE A 610 17.64 -23.92 -9.68
C ILE A 610 16.64 -24.54 -10.67
N ASN A 611 16.19 -23.79 -11.67
CA ASN A 611 15.28 -24.33 -12.66
C ASN A 611 15.91 -25.44 -13.49
N ASN A 612 17.20 -25.36 -13.82
CA ASN A 612 17.92 -26.44 -14.48
C ASN A 612 18.04 -27.68 -13.57
N GLN A 613 18.27 -27.50 -12.27
CA GLN A 613 18.27 -28.58 -11.30
C GLN A 613 16.87 -29.23 -11.16
N LEU A 614 15.79 -28.45 -11.11
CA LEU A 614 14.41 -28.94 -11.07
C LEU A 614 14.06 -29.75 -12.33
N LEU A 615 14.49 -29.30 -13.51
CA LEU A 615 14.36 -30.07 -14.74
C LEU A 615 15.12 -31.40 -14.67
N ALA A 616 16.33 -31.42 -14.09
CA ALA A 616 17.11 -32.60 -13.91
C ALA A 616 16.52 -33.58 -12.87
N LEU A 617 15.87 -33.06 -11.80
CA LEU A 617 15.17 -33.87 -10.79
C LEU A 617 14.13 -34.81 -11.41
N SER A 618 13.42 -34.36 -12.43
CA SER A 618 12.42 -35.20 -13.13
C SER A 618 13.00 -36.41 -13.86
N LYS A 619 14.32 -36.43 -14.08
CA LYS A 619 15.03 -37.60 -14.64
C LYS A 619 15.41 -38.61 -13.56
N LEU A 620 15.60 -38.12 -12.31
CA LEU A 620 16.03 -38.93 -11.16
C LEU A 620 14.86 -39.51 -10.36
N TYR A 621 13.77 -38.74 -10.28
CA TYR A 621 12.60 -39.05 -9.46
C TYR A 621 11.34 -39.22 -10.34
N PRO A 622 10.36 -40.05 -9.93
CA PRO A 622 9.14 -40.21 -10.68
C PRO A 622 8.28 -38.97 -10.66
N SER A 623 7.74 -38.60 -11.79
CA SER A 623 6.64 -37.63 -11.88
C SER A 623 5.34 -38.38 -11.59
N ILE A 624 4.63 -37.98 -10.54
CA ILE A 624 3.31 -38.51 -10.21
C ILE A 624 2.21 -37.82 -11.01
N TYR A 625 2.54 -36.66 -11.61
CA TYR A 625 1.73 -35.94 -12.59
C TYR A 625 2.63 -35.28 -13.62
N ASP A 626 2.24 -35.29 -14.90
CA ASP A 626 2.89 -34.55 -15.97
C ASP A 626 1.88 -34.40 -17.13
N ASP A 627 1.53 -33.14 -17.46
CA ASP A 627 0.60 -32.84 -18.56
C ASP A 627 1.29 -32.20 -19.78
N GLY A 628 2.62 -32.22 -19.82
CA GLY A 628 3.42 -31.57 -20.85
C GLY A 628 3.70 -30.09 -20.62
N ARG A 629 3.13 -29.48 -19.58
CA ARG A 629 3.33 -28.08 -19.18
C ARG A 629 3.82 -27.97 -17.74
N ASP A 630 3.17 -28.70 -16.85
CA ASP A 630 3.40 -28.71 -15.43
C ASP A 630 3.67 -30.13 -14.95
N ARG A 631 4.33 -30.24 -13.81
CA ARG A 631 4.77 -31.53 -13.27
C ARG A 631 4.73 -31.55 -11.75
N VAL A 632 4.41 -32.73 -11.18
CA VAL A 632 4.60 -33.00 -9.76
C VAL A 632 5.60 -34.13 -9.58
N ILE A 633 6.66 -33.89 -8.84
CA ILE A 633 7.76 -34.84 -8.56
C ILE A 633 7.63 -35.34 -7.12
N ASP A 634 7.77 -36.67 -6.89
CA ASP A 634 7.87 -37.25 -5.55
C ASP A 634 9.33 -37.58 -5.23
N LEU A 635 9.96 -36.81 -4.31
CA LEU A 635 11.36 -36.94 -3.93
C LEU A 635 11.68 -38.16 -3.05
N TYR A 636 10.66 -38.88 -2.57
CA TYR A 636 10.85 -40.03 -1.68
C TYR A 636 10.74 -41.39 -2.43
N GLN A 637 10.40 -41.36 -3.71
CA GLN A 637 10.39 -42.54 -4.56
C GLN A 637 11.56 -42.45 -5.53
N ALA A 638 12.46 -43.42 -5.48
CA ALA A 638 13.45 -43.56 -6.55
C ALA A 638 12.78 -44.02 -7.83
N LYS A 639 13.19 -43.51 -8.99
CA LYS A 639 12.75 -44.03 -10.28
C LYS A 639 13.27 -45.49 -10.38
N SER A 640 12.36 -46.45 -10.50
CA SER A 640 12.77 -47.83 -10.85
C SER A 640 13.42 -47.77 -12.23
N ASN A 641 14.69 -48.15 -12.30
CA ASN A 641 15.44 -48.27 -13.53
C ASN A 641 14.79 -49.28 -14.49
#